data_b55b88444d7d82846ec040b732391e06
#
_entry.id   b55b88444d7d82846ec040b732391e06
#
_cell.length_a   1.000
_cell.length_b   1.000
_cell.length_c   1.000
_cell.angle_alpha   90.00
_cell.angle_beta   90.00
_cell.angle_gamma   90.00
#
_symmetry.space_group_name_H-M   'P 1'
#
loop_
_entity.id
_entity.type
_entity.pdbx_description
1 polymer ?
#
loop_
_entity_poly.entity_id
_entity_poly.type
_entity_poly.pdbx_seq_one_letter_code
_entity_poly.pdbx_strand_id
1 'polypeptide(L)'
;MADSLSRPGLRIALALAAAIASACSRTAAAPDGPKAIRLVDAFDHKLVEGSPATPATPPPRTEWRFDGGPSRPPAAPSGPGPAPSPRPFAATRGWEAGPGVSGLAIRNGLLVGRTTNDFPILHIERTTGLDSGDQLQALEVRLRVSGGANFAAVTRPTPTVDLQLEREIAKRFPWLIATPVVAGDQMQTYTITPPAPVSGARIRHILIRPTDAAGVDFAIESVRLVFRREQLAGVPSGVGWQGLRDVFHETLVTRSPETVRFPVTLPARPVLDLAVGTPQDEAVTFRINVRQGDQDAPVMATTVTTPQRWERREVDLAPFAGQTVSLSLSVTADQPGTLAFWGAPVVRQRVAPDADAGGPPQGVILVQLDTLRKDHLDAYGYERPTAPILRGLARDGALFENAISQTSWTKAETPSILTSLYPTTHGVHQIPDRLPASATTIAEAYRQGGYATLSYSSAVFTGQFTNLHQGFEELHELESTAGRAGPRGAKTSREYVDRLVDWLGDHRDVPFFVYLHVFDPHPPYEPNRPYDTLWADPKGREEYLREQEALKKVKGEAFLLQRGMATRDELVKAGVDPDAYLRYSKDWYDGSIRAMDTEIGRLVERLRDLGLAERSVIAFYADHGEEFHDHGRMWHGQSIYGELVRVPLILWGPGHVAKGVKIDEPVELIDVMPTLLDLSGLPPSPGMQGQSMRPLLAKAGGAAGAGWKRRPPIAEKQTLGGTDFPSAAVSYAIMDGNWKLIHNVVRPPDKPEFELFDFYQDPLDQRNVAAEHPDVVDRLAKMLDGWHQMAAAAKLKPDSELTKGMSREQLEQLRSLGYVK
;
A
#
# COMPACT_ATOMS: atom_id res chain seq x y z
N MET A 1 -19.92 -36.61 44.54
CA MET A 1 -20.28 -36.85 43.13
C MET A 1 -19.97 -35.60 42.38
N ALA A 2 -18.84 -35.65 41.69
CA ALA A 2 -18.33 -34.53 40.92
C ALA A 2 -18.72 -34.79 39.46
N ASP A 3 -19.43 -33.88 38.84
CA ASP A 3 -19.64 -33.91 37.38
C ASP A 3 -18.96 -32.69 36.77
N SER A 4 -17.98 -33.01 35.97
CA SER A 4 -17.13 -32.10 35.20
C SER A 4 -17.85 -31.67 33.94
N LEU A 5 -18.15 -30.40 33.78
CA LEU A 5 -18.58 -29.80 32.53
C LEU A 5 -17.32 -29.39 31.72
N SER A 6 -16.91 -30.28 30.81
CA SER A 6 -15.90 -29.98 29.81
C SER A 6 -16.52 -29.11 28.69
N ARG A 7 -16.14 -27.87 28.58
CA ARG A 7 -16.53 -26.99 27.46
C ARG A 7 -15.58 -27.21 26.26
N PRO A 8 -16.10 -27.66 25.09
CA PRO A 8 -15.25 -27.92 23.90
C PRO A 8 -14.61 -26.67 23.29
N GLY A 9 -15.16 -25.49 23.52
CA GLY A 9 -14.69 -24.24 22.89
C GLY A 9 -13.32 -23.74 23.35
N LEU A 10 -12.93 -24.03 24.60
CA LEU A 10 -11.64 -23.55 25.13
C LEU A 10 -10.43 -24.34 24.62
N ARG A 11 -10.65 -25.58 24.18
CA ARG A 11 -9.57 -26.41 23.59
C ARG A 11 -9.27 -26.08 22.15
N ILE A 12 -10.23 -25.54 21.41
CA ILE A 12 -10.03 -25.10 20.00
C ILE A 12 -9.28 -23.77 19.97
N ALA A 13 -9.59 -22.83 20.87
CA ALA A 13 -8.89 -21.54 20.96
C ALA A 13 -7.43 -21.71 21.41
N LEU A 14 -7.17 -22.62 22.38
CA LEU A 14 -5.81 -22.95 22.80
C LEU A 14 -5.04 -23.76 21.73
N ALA A 15 -5.73 -24.59 20.93
CA ALA A 15 -5.09 -25.32 19.83
C ALA A 15 -4.77 -24.41 18.65
N LEU A 16 -5.58 -23.37 18.37
CA LEU A 16 -5.26 -22.37 17.35
C LEU A 16 -4.15 -21.42 17.81
N ALA A 17 -4.15 -20.96 19.04
CA ALA A 17 -3.06 -20.18 19.60
C ALA A 17 -1.76 -20.99 19.70
N ALA A 18 -1.83 -22.28 20.02
CA ALA A 18 -0.69 -23.19 20.00
C ALA A 18 -0.25 -23.56 18.57
N ALA A 19 -1.16 -23.62 17.61
CA ALA A 19 -0.82 -23.85 16.19
C ALA A 19 -0.18 -22.61 15.55
N ILE A 20 -0.65 -21.41 15.90
CA ILE A 20 -0.05 -20.13 15.45
C ILE A 20 1.29 -19.91 16.15
N ALA A 21 1.40 -20.16 17.46
CA ALA A 21 2.68 -20.14 18.18
C ALA A 21 3.63 -21.26 17.76
N SER A 22 3.12 -22.44 17.32
CA SER A 22 3.93 -23.56 16.85
C SER A 22 4.37 -23.40 15.38
N ALA A 23 3.66 -22.63 14.58
CA ALA A 23 4.12 -22.23 13.24
C ALA A 23 5.25 -21.19 13.31
N CYS A 24 5.28 -20.34 14.34
CA CYS A 24 6.39 -19.43 14.60
C CYS A 24 7.62 -20.08 15.27
N SER A 25 7.55 -21.34 15.74
CA SER A 25 8.61 -21.91 16.57
C SER A 25 9.34 -23.14 16.00
N ARG A 26 9.18 -23.45 14.70
CA ARG A 26 9.92 -24.55 14.05
C ARG A 26 10.41 -24.20 12.65
N THR A 27 11.25 -23.21 12.54
CA THR A 27 12.30 -23.19 11.50
C THR A 27 13.63 -23.35 12.20
N ALA A 28 14.38 -24.38 11.81
CA ALA A 28 15.76 -24.53 12.24
C ALA A 28 16.49 -23.22 11.92
N ALA A 29 17.13 -22.63 12.92
CA ALA A 29 17.94 -21.44 12.73
C ALA A 29 18.94 -21.69 11.60
N ALA A 30 18.90 -20.87 10.56
CA ALA A 30 19.94 -20.86 9.57
C ALA A 30 21.27 -20.57 10.33
N PRO A 31 22.33 -21.35 10.09
CA PRO A 31 23.59 -21.12 10.74
C PRO A 31 24.13 -19.78 10.26
N ASP A 32 24.39 -18.87 11.22
CA ASP A 32 25.11 -17.59 11.06
C ASP A 32 24.50 -16.47 10.17
N GLY A 33 23.18 -16.43 9.98
CA GLY A 33 22.49 -15.28 9.41
C GLY A 33 22.60 -14.01 10.28
N PRO A 34 22.28 -12.81 9.70
CA PRO A 34 22.29 -11.57 10.46
C PRO A 34 21.31 -11.65 11.64
N LYS A 35 21.84 -11.41 12.85
CA LYS A 35 21.03 -11.49 14.07
C LYS A 35 20.36 -10.15 14.35
N ALA A 36 19.02 -10.15 14.47
CA ALA A 36 18.25 -9.02 14.90
C ALA A 36 17.31 -9.42 16.05
N ILE A 37 17.21 -8.55 17.08
CA ILE A 37 16.30 -8.74 18.22
C ILE A 37 15.35 -7.57 18.21
N ARG A 38 14.10 -7.82 17.86
CA ARG A 38 13.03 -6.80 17.83
C ARG A 38 12.41 -6.72 19.22
N LEU A 39 12.53 -5.57 19.85
CA LEU A 39 11.99 -5.39 21.18
C LEU A 39 10.46 -5.41 21.18
N VAL A 40 9.83 -5.06 20.06
CA VAL A 40 8.38 -5.18 19.89
C VAL A 40 7.89 -6.65 19.94
N ASP A 41 8.65 -7.59 19.38
CA ASP A 41 8.31 -9.02 19.39
C ASP A 41 8.53 -9.65 20.80
N ALA A 42 9.40 -9.03 21.60
CA ALA A 42 9.70 -9.45 22.97
C ALA A 42 8.82 -8.74 24.03
N PHE A 43 7.91 -7.88 23.62
CA PHE A 43 7.09 -7.10 24.56
C PHE A 43 6.08 -7.98 25.32
N ASP A 44 6.02 -7.81 26.65
CA ASP A 44 4.98 -8.33 27.55
C ASP A 44 4.61 -7.17 28.50
N HIS A 45 3.33 -7.02 28.80
CA HIS A 45 2.83 -6.01 29.76
C HIS A 45 3.49 -6.11 31.15
N LYS A 46 3.97 -7.32 31.52
CA LYS A 46 4.71 -7.53 32.79
C LYS A 46 6.08 -6.85 32.82
N LEU A 47 6.60 -6.43 31.66
CA LEU A 47 7.86 -5.72 31.53
C LEU A 47 7.73 -4.21 31.76
N VAL A 48 6.48 -3.71 31.92
CA VAL A 48 6.18 -2.29 32.10
C VAL A 48 6.15 -1.95 33.58
N GLU A 49 6.95 -0.99 34.00
CA GLU A 49 7.02 -0.45 35.35
C GLU A 49 6.67 1.04 35.34
N GLY A 50 6.14 1.55 36.44
CA GLY A 50 5.92 2.98 36.64
C GLY A 50 4.70 3.52 35.87
N SER A 51 3.71 2.67 35.57
CA SER A 51 2.46 3.12 34.94
C SER A 51 1.83 4.28 35.73
N PRO A 52 1.29 5.31 35.02
CA PRO A 52 0.68 6.45 35.67
C PRO A 52 -0.51 6.01 36.56
N ALA A 53 -0.56 6.48 37.79
CA ALA A 53 -1.62 6.13 38.72
C ALA A 53 -3.03 6.60 38.25
N THR A 54 -3.07 7.56 37.35
CA THR A 54 -4.29 8.08 36.75
C THR A 54 -4.15 8.08 35.24
N PRO A 55 -5.10 7.54 34.46
CA PRO A 55 -5.10 7.67 33.00
C PRO A 55 -5.03 9.14 32.58
N ALA A 56 -4.32 9.46 31.52
CA ALA A 56 -4.35 10.79 30.96
C ALA A 56 -5.78 11.23 30.69
N THR A 57 -6.09 12.49 30.96
CA THR A 57 -7.40 13.06 30.59
C THR A 57 -7.56 12.94 29.08
N PRO A 58 -8.56 12.22 28.59
CA PRO A 58 -8.73 12.09 27.15
C PRO A 58 -8.93 13.48 26.52
N PRO A 59 -8.39 13.73 25.33
CA PRO A 59 -8.62 14.99 24.63
C PRO A 59 -10.12 15.21 24.39
N PRO A 60 -10.57 16.47 24.24
CA PRO A 60 -11.97 16.78 23.96
C PRO A 60 -12.45 16.02 22.72
N ARG A 61 -13.61 15.36 22.82
CA ARG A 61 -14.21 14.62 21.70
C ARG A 61 -14.67 15.59 20.61
N THR A 62 -14.40 15.24 19.36
CA THR A 62 -14.97 15.93 18.21
C THR A 62 -16.26 15.22 17.80
N GLU A 63 -17.40 15.72 18.26
CA GLU A 63 -18.69 15.07 18.09
C GLU A 63 -19.81 16.10 17.81
N TRP A 64 -20.71 15.78 16.89
CA TRP A 64 -21.97 16.46 16.64
C TRP A 64 -23.10 15.61 17.22
N ARG A 65 -23.78 16.13 18.26
CA ARG A 65 -25.00 15.53 18.85
C ARG A 65 -26.19 16.40 18.54
N PHE A 66 -27.36 15.83 18.39
CA PHE A 66 -28.58 16.54 18.01
C PHE A 66 -29.61 16.63 19.15
N ASP A 67 -29.32 16.04 20.30
CA ASP A 67 -30.17 15.95 21.52
C ASP A 67 -30.22 17.22 22.40
N GLY A 68 -29.66 18.35 21.94
CA GLY A 68 -29.59 19.57 22.75
C GLY A 68 -28.42 19.66 23.70
N GLY A 69 -27.67 18.57 23.91
CA GLY A 69 -26.41 18.56 24.65
C GLY A 69 -25.36 19.51 24.05
N PRO A 70 -24.34 19.91 24.85
CA PRO A 70 -23.28 20.77 24.34
C PRO A 70 -22.50 20.07 23.21
N SER A 71 -22.91 20.31 21.97
CA SER A 71 -22.00 20.11 20.87
C SER A 71 -20.97 21.22 21.00
N ARG A 72 -19.70 20.86 21.15
CA ARG A 72 -18.59 21.81 21.07
C ARG A 72 -18.10 21.83 19.62
N PRO A 73 -18.66 22.70 18.74
CA PRO A 73 -17.95 23.05 17.52
C PRO A 73 -16.65 23.73 17.97
N PRO A 74 -15.53 23.54 17.30
CA PRO A 74 -14.34 24.34 17.56
C PRO A 74 -14.68 25.80 17.38
N ALA A 75 -14.12 26.66 18.25
CA ALA A 75 -14.33 28.10 18.30
C ALA A 75 -14.14 28.73 16.91
N ALA A 76 -15.05 29.64 16.57
CA ALA A 76 -14.87 30.51 15.43
C ALA A 76 -13.67 31.44 15.65
N PRO A 77 -12.84 31.75 14.63
CA PRO A 77 -11.74 32.69 14.77
C PRO A 77 -12.29 34.07 15.12
N SER A 78 -11.74 34.68 16.17
CA SER A 78 -11.99 36.06 16.56
C SER A 78 -11.22 37.02 15.64
N GLY A 79 -11.87 37.50 14.57
CA GLY A 79 -11.36 38.57 13.71
C GLY A 79 -12.49 39.47 13.21
N PRO A 80 -12.31 40.80 13.09
CA PRO A 80 -13.36 41.70 12.63
C PRO A 80 -13.51 41.62 11.11
N GLY A 81 -14.45 40.78 10.65
CA GLY A 81 -14.96 40.78 9.29
C GLY A 81 -16.44 41.14 9.26
N PRO A 82 -16.99 41.68 8.13
CA PRO A 82 -18.40 42.03 8.06
C PRO A 82 -19.28 40.83 8.30
N ALA A 83 -20.29 40.95 9.13
CA ALA A 83 -21.23 39.92 9.51
C ALA A 83 -21.90 39.32 8.27
N PRO A 84 -21.81 38.01 8.01
CA PRO A 84 -22.57 37.38 6.97
C PRO A 84 -24.04 37.33 7.35
N SER A 85 -24.90 37.46 6.35
CA SER A 85 -26.38 37.34 6.50
C SER A 85 -26.75 36.05 7.23
N PRO A 86 -27.82 36.04 8.04
CA PRO A 86 -28.20 34.84 8.78
C PRO A 86 -28.57 33.70 7.82
N ARG A 87 -27.64 32.75 7.61
CA ARG A 87 -27.88 31.49 6.91
C ARG A 87 -28.68 30.56 7.83
N PRO A 88 -29.46 29.59 7.31
CA PRO A 88 -30.22 28.61 8.13
C PRO A 88 -29.31 27.66 8.94
N PHE A 89 -28.17 28.10 9.37
CA PHE A 89 -27.10 27.38 10.05
C PHE A 89 -27.52 26.86 11.44
N ALA A 90 -28.54 27.44 12.05
CA ALA A 90 -28.95 27.09 13.41
C ALA A 90 -29.85 25.83 13.46
N ALA A 91 -30.62 25.56 12.41
CA ALA A 91 -31.68 24.55 12.44
C ALA A 91 -31.15 23.09 12.34
N THR A 92 -30.00 22.86 11.70
CA THR A 92 -29.41 21.53 11.49
C THR A 92 -27.99 21.39 12.05
N ARG A 93 -27.54 22.36 12.86
CA ARG A 93 -26.19 22.43 13.42
C ARG A 93 -25.09 22.42 12.34
N GLY A 94 -25.36 23.02 11.20
CA GLY A 94 -24.42 23.14 10.10
C GLY A 94 -24.47 22.00 9.09
N TRP A 95 -25.29 20.97 9.30
CA TRP A 95 -25.48 19.92 8.33
C TRP A 95 -26.45 20.35 7.22
N GLU A 96 -26.09 20.04 5.98
CA GLU A 96 -26.84 20.42 4.79
C GLU A 96 -27.29 19.16 4.03
N ALA A 97 -28.46 19.28 3.38
CA ALA A 97 -28.95 18.29 2.45
C ALA A 97 -28.26 18.49 1.10
N GLY A 98 -27.41 17.56 0.72
CA GLY A 98 -26.84 17.48 -0.63
C GLY A 98 -27.79 16.71 -1.59
N PRO A 99 -27.30 16.32 -2.76
CA PRO A 99 -28.06 15.55 -3.73
C PRO A 99 -28.69 14.29 -3.11
N GLY A 100 -29.94 14.03 -3.44
CA GLY A 100 -30.65 12.83 -2.98
C GLY A 100 -31.12 12.83 -1.53
N VAL A 101 -31.10 13.98 -0.85
CA VAL A 101 -31.66 14.14 0.52
C VAL A 101 -32.77 15.18 0.53
N SER A 102 -33.88 14.88 1.20
CA SER A 102 -34.99 15.79 1.41
C SER A 102 -35.47 15.83 2.86
N GLY A 103 -36.14 16.91 3.24
CA GLY A 103 -36.76 17.05 4.57
C GLY A 103 -35.80 17.04 5.74
N LEU A 104 -34.53 17.44 5.53
CA LEU A 104 -33.50 17.45 6.58
C LEU A 104 -33.89 18.43 7.71
N ALA A 105 -34.00 17.93 8.92
CA ALA A 105 -34.37 18.70 10.11
C ALA A 105 -33.90 18.02 11.40
N ILE A 106 -33.78 18.76 12.48
CA ILE A 106 -33.63 18.18 13.82
C ILE A 106 -35.01 18.03 14.45
N ARG A 107 -35.36 16.78 14.78
CA ARG A 107 -36.63 16.43 15.48
C ARG A 107 -36.33 15.44 16.60
N ASN A 108 -36.85 15.72 17.80
CA ASN A 108 -36.69 14.86 18.99
C ASN A 108 -35.23 14.49 19.26
N GLY A 109 -34.30 15.44 19.11
CA GLY A 109 -32.88 15.17 19.33
C GLY A 109 -32.15 14.34 18.26
N LEU A 110 -32.73 14.16 17.10
CA LEU A 110 -32.15 13.43 15.97
C LEU A 110 -32.13 14.30 14.70
N LEU A 111 -31.08 14.19 13.91
CA LEU A 111 -31.04 14.73 12.55
C LEU A 111 -31.76 13.74 11.63
N VAL A 112 -32.92 14.11 11.14
CA VAL A 112 -33.80 13.24 10.31
C VAL A 112 -33.91 13.75 8.90
N GLY A 113 -34.14 12.85 7.97
CA GLY A 113 -34.36 13.14 6.56
C GLY A 113 -34.82 11.91 5.79
N ARG A 114 -35.05 12.10 4.48
CA ARG A 114 -35.46 11.04 3.56
C ARG A 114 -34.59 11.05 2.32
N THR A 115 -34.16 9.87 1.89
CA THR A 115 -33.41 9.70 0.66
C THR A 115 -34.34 9.78 -0.56
N THR A 116 -33.89 10.39 -1.65
CA THR A 116 -34.66 10.52 -2.91
C THR A 116 -34.00 9.86 -4.10
N ASN A 117 -32.78 9.34 -3.91
CA ASN A 117 -32.05 8.56 -4.91
C ASN A 117 -31.16 7.51 -4.23
N ASP A 118 -30.43 6.75 -5.02
CA ASP A 118 -29.49 5.67 -4.62
C ASP A 118 -28.15 6.18 -4.08
N PHE A 119 -27.85 7.47 -4.20
CA PHE A 119 -26.63 8.09 -3.69
C PHE A 119 -26.92 9.40 -2.94
N PRO A 120 -27.64 9.36 -1.82
CA PRO A 120 -27.95 10.55 -1.01
C PRO A 120 -26.70 11.02 -0.24
N ILE A 121 -26.45 12.33 -0.25
CA ILE A 121 -25.31 12.93 0.46
C ILE A 121 -25.80 13.92 1.51
N LEU A 122 -25.38 13.72 2.75
CA LEU A 122 -25.36 14.72 3.80
C LEU A 122 -23.97 15.35 3.85
N HIS A 123 -23.92 16.65 4.06
CA HIS A 123 -22.67 17.40 4.02
C HIS A 123 -22.56 18.37 5.19
N ILE A 124 -21.36 18.51 5.76
CA ILE A 124 -20.99 19.64 6.61
C ILE A 124 -19.66 20.21 6.13
N GLU A 125 -19.64 21.54 5.95
CA GLU A 125 -18.44 22.28 5.60
C GLU A 125 -17.86 22.93 6.84
N ARG A 126 -16.53 22.98 6.89
CA ARG A 126 -15.76 23.70 7.90
C ARG A 126 -14.86 24.72 7.21
N THR A 127 -14.99 25.96 7.59
CA THR A 127 -14.17 27.05 7.04
C THR A 127 -12.70 26.92 7.39
N THR A 128 -12.38 26.27 8.53
CA THR A 128 -11.04 25.92 8.96
C THR A 128 -10.96 24.43 9.24
N GLY A 129 -9.81 23.79 9.01
CA GLY A 129 -9.57 22.41 9.47
C GLY A 129 -9.74 22.32 10.99
N LEU A 130 -9.80 21.11 11.51
CA LEU A 130 -9.77 20.87 12.95
C LEU A 130 -8.39 21.31 13.49
N ASP A 131 -8.35 21.91 14.67
CA ASP A 131 -7.10 22.40 15.30
C ASP A 131 -6.16 21.27 15.75
N SER A 132 -6.36 20.08 15.26
CA SER A 132 -5.58 18.91 15.63
C SER A 132 -4.74 18.43 14.46
N GLY A 133 -3.41 18.46 14.62
CA GLY A 133 -2.47 17.75 13.75
C GLY A 133 -2.56 16.22 13.91
N ASP A 134 -3.38 15.72 14.84
CA ASP A 134 -3.55 14.30 15.14
C ASP A 134 -4.27 13.54 14.01
N GLN A 135 -3.98 12.27 13.89
CA GLN A 135 -4.53 11.42 12.82
C GLN A 135 -5.93 10.91 13.15
N LEU A 136 -6.84 11.03 12.19
CA LEU A 136 -8.17 10.43 12.25
C LEU A 136 -8.06 8.90 12.17
N GLN A 137 -8.59 8.20 13.16
CA GLN A 137 -8.62 6.74 13.22
C GLN A 137 -9.97 6.17 12.76
N ALA A 138 -11.05 6.88 13.09
CA ALA A 138 -12.38 6.46 12.69
C ALA A 138 -13.35 7.64 12.57
N LEU A 139 -14.35 7.47 11.71
CA LEU A 139 -15.57 8.25 11.69
C LEU A 139 -16.71 7.34 12.16
N GLU A 140 -17.31 7.66 13.28
CA GLU A 140 -18.43 6.92 13.87
C GLU A 140 -19.73 7.68 13.66
N VAL A 141 -20.75 7.00 13.14
CA VAL A 141 -22.09 7.57 12.98
C VAL A 141 -23.10 6.66 13.66
N ARG A 142 -23.82 7.20 14.63
CA ARG A 142 -24.91 6.49 15.27
C ARG A 142 -26.21 6.85 14.57
N LEU A 143 -26.73 5.90 13.80
CA LEU A 143 -27.87 6.12 12.93
C LEU A 143 -28.81 4.90 12.88
N ARG A 144 -30.06 5.15 12.44
CA ARG A 144 -30.99 4.13 11.95
C ARG A 144 -31.49 4.50 10.56
N VAL A 145 -31.77 3.50 9.77
CA VAL A 145 -32.33 3.62 8.41
C VAL A 145 -33.47 2.62 8.25
N SER A 146 -34.54 3.01 7.53
CA SER A 146 -35.67 2.11 7.29
C SER A 146 -35.43 1.12 6.13
N GLY A 147 -34.30 1.20 5.41
CA GLY A 147 -33.96 0.33 4.29
C GLY A 147 -32.58 0.59 3.72
N GLY A 148 -32.22 -0.19 2.68
CA GLY A 148 -30.94 -0.14 2.00
C GLY A 148 -29.94 -1.17 2.51
N ALA A 149 -28.76 -1.24 1.88
CA ALA A 149 -27.74 -2.25 2.13
C ALA A 149 -26.47 -1.68 2.74
N ASN A 150 -26.05 -0.46 2.38
CA ASN A 150 -24.74 0.07 2.74
C ASN A 150 -24.79 1.52 3.23
N PHE A 151 -24.04 1.79 4.30
CA PHE A 151 -23.67 3.11 4.81
C PHE A 151 -22.27 3.45 4.31
N ALA A 152 -22.00 4.73 4.03
CA ALA A 152 -20.65 5.21 3.73
C ALA A 152 -20.42 6.63 4.24
N ALA A 153 -19.17 6.96 4.53
CA ALA A 153 -18.79 8.33 4.88
C ALA A 153 -17.35 8.62 4.44
N VAL A 154 -17.04 9.88 4.18
CA VAL A 154 -15.72 10.31 3.74
C VAL A 154 -15.43 11.74 4.20
N THR A 155 -14.15 12.06 4.38
CA THR A 155 -13.65 13.42 4.63
C THR A 155 -12.97 13.97 3.37
N ARG A 156 -12.98 15.31 3.19
CA ARG A 156 -12.28 15.97 2.09
C ARG A 156 -11.46 17.15 2.61
N PRO A 157 -10.23 17.34 2.10
CA PRO A 157 -9.34 18.44 2.48
C PRO A 157 -9.49 19.69 1.60
N THR A 158 -10.19 19.60 0.48
CA THR A 158 -10.33 20.68 -0.51
C THR A 158 -11.07 21.88 0.05
N PRO A 159 -10.76 23.12 -0.38
CA PRO A 159 -11.52 24.29 0.07
C PRO A 159 -12.99 24.26 -0.32
N THR A 160 -13.31 23.61 -1.43
CA THR A 160 -14.68 23.47 -1.96
C THR A 160 -14.90 22.04 -2.39
N VAL A 161 -16.14 21.55 -2.26
CA VAL A 161 -16.57 20.23 -2.74
C VAL A 161 -17.78 20.42 -3.64
N ASP A 162 -17.68 19.90 -4.87
CA ASP A 162 -18.83 19.77 -5.75
C ASP A 162 -19.55 18.46 -5.43
N LEU A 163 -20.71 18.53 -4.78
CA LEU A 163 -21.47 17.37 -4.35
C LEU A 163 -22.09 16.57 -5.50
N GLN A 164 -22.33 17.19 -6.66
CA GLN A 164 -22.79 16.48 -7.86
C GLN A 164 -21.63 15.66 -8.46
N LEU A 165 -20.45 16.27 -8.52
CA LEU A 165 -19.24 15.58 -8.95
C LEU A 165 -18.91 14.41 -8.00
N GLU A 166 -18.99 14.58 -6.69
CA GLU A 166 -18.79 13.51 -5.70
C GLU A 166 -19.77 12.34 -5.95
N ARG A 167 -21.01 12.63 -6.27
CA ARG A 167 -22.02 11.63 -6.60
C ARG A 167 -21.67 10.85 -7.88
N GLU A 168 -21.28 11.55 -8.95
CA GLU A 168 -20.92 10.90 -10.23
C GLU A 168 -19.62 10.10 -10.09
N ILE A 169 -18.67 10.61 -9.34
CA ILE A 169 -17.43 9.89 -8.95
C ILE A 169 -17.80 8.59 -8.22
N ALA A 170 -18.64 8.69 -7.21
CA ALA A 170 -18.96 7.56 -6.36
C ALA A 170 -19.84 6.49 -7.01
N LYS A 171 -20.57 6.81 -8.09
CA LYS A 171 -21.27 5.82 -8.92
C LYS A 171 -20.29 4.89 -9.64
N ARG A 172 -19.12 5.39 -10.01
CA ARG A 172 -18.07 4.65 -10.73
C ARG A 172 -17.01 4.08 -9.79
N PHE A 173 -16.64 4.84 -8.79
CA PHE A 173 -15.73 4.46 -7.72
C PHE A 173 -16.47 4.68 -6.40
N PRO A 174 -17.18 3.69 -5.88
CA PRO A 174 -17.83 3.78 -4.59
C PRO A 174 -16.86 4.34 -3.58
N TRP A 175 -17.30 5.25 -2.71
CA TRP A 175 -16.44 5.67 -1.60
C TRP A 175 -15.81 4.44 -1.00
N LEU A 176 -14.48 4.42 -0.97
CA LEU A 176 -13.64 3.22 -0.82
C LEU A 176 -14.04 2.32 0.36
N ILE A 177 -14.88 2.84 1.28
CA ILE A 177 -15.33 2.12 2.46
C ILE A 177 -16.85 2.29 2.58
N ALA A 178 -17.55 1.21 2.38
CA ALA A 178 -18.96 1.07 2.70
C ALA A 178 -19.11 -0.01 3.79
N THR A 179 -19.99 0.24 4.74
CA THR A 179 -20.32 -0.70 5.82
C THR A 179 -21.75 -1.16 5.66
N PRO A 180 -22.04 -2.48 5.71
CA PRO A 180 -23.41 -2.98 5.65
C PRO A 180 -24.29 -2.35 6.72
N VAL A 181 -25.53 -1.91 6.34
CA VAL A 181 -26.50 -1.40 7.29
C VAL A 181 -27.52 -2.46 7.69
N VAL A 182 -27.98 -2.39 8.93
CA VAL A 182 -29.12 -3.16 9.41
C VAL A 182 -30.35 -2.24 9.37
N ALA A 183 -31.26 -2.50 8.44
CA ALA A 183 -32.50 -1.74 8.33
C ALA A 183 -33.42 -2.01 9.54
N GLY A 184 -34.01 -0.95 10.11
CA GLY A 184 -34.91 -1.07 11.28
C GLY A 184 -34.98 0.19 12.12
N ASP A 185 -35.72 0.08 13.22
CA ASP A 185 -35.99 1.21 14.14
C ASP A 185 -34.94 1.42 15.23
N GLN A 186 -34.00 0.49 15.35
CA GLN A 186 -32.96 0.58 16.37
C GLN A 186 -31.75 1.38 15.86
N MET A 187 -31.22 2.26 16.73
CA MET A 187 -29.98 2.99 16.48
C MET A 187 -28.78 2.03 16.54
N GLN A 188 -27.99 2.04 15.45
CA GLN A 188 -26.73 1.32 15.33
C GLN A 188 -25.57 2.30 15.20
N THR A 189 -24.40 1.94 15.68
CA THR A 189 -23.16 2.69 15.45
C THR A 189 -22.39 2.05 14.31
N TYR A 190 -22.15 2.82 13.25
CA TYR A 190 -21.37 2.43 12.10
C TYR A 190 -20.03 3.15 12.14
N THR A 191 -18.95 2.39 11.96
CA THR A 191 -17.58 2.90 12.03
C THR A 191 -16.95 2.81 10.67
N ILE A 192 -16.39 3.92 10.18
CA ILE A 192 -15.58 4.00 8.96
C ILE A 192 -14.15 4.32 9.37
N THR A 193 -13.21 3.45 9.02
CA THR A 193 -11.77 3.72 9.13
C THR A 193 -11.29 4.35 7.82
N PRO A 194 -10.63 5.52 7.83
CA PRO A 194 -10.07 6.10 6.61
C PRO A 194 -9.12 5.13 5.90
N PRO A 195 -9.17 5.03 4.56
CA PRO A 195 -8.30 4.13 3.79
C PRO A 195 -6.83 4.57 3.81
N ALA A 196 -6.60 5.85 4.06
CA ALA A 196 -5.28 6.46 4.19
C ALA A 196 -5.26 7.40 5.41
N PRO A 197 -4.07 7.70 5.97
CA PRO A 197 -3.94 8.61 7.09
C PRO A 197 -4.50 10.00 6.76
N VAL A 198 -5.35 10.52 7.64
CA VAL A 198 -5.95 11.85 7.51
C VAL A 198 -5.63 12.67 8.75
N SER A 199 -4.89 13.77 8.59
CA SER A 199 -4.68 14.75 9.66
C SER A 199 -5.96 15.56 9.90
N GLY A 200 -6.34 15.75 11.17
CA GLY A 200 -7.48 16.57 11.56
C GLY A 200 -7.42 17.98 10.99
N ALA A 201 -6.24 18.58 10.93
CA ALA A 201 -6.03 19.91 10.35
C ALA A 201 -6.43 20.03 8.86
N ARG A 202 -6.52 18.92 8.16
CA ARG A 202 -6.91 18.85 6.75
C ARG A 202 -8.37 18.50 6.51
N ILE A 203 -9.16 18.20 7.54
CA ILE A 203 -10.58 17.88 7.41
C ILE A 203 -11.40 19.16 7.25
N ARG A 204 -11.82 19.46 6.03
CA ARG A 204 -12.68 20.62 5.73
C ARG A 204 -14.12 20.23 5.48
N HIS A 205 -14.36 19.07 4.90
CA HIS A 205 -15.70 18.56 4.63
C HIS A 205 -15.86 17.15 5.16
N ILE A 206 -17.02 16.84 5.68
CA ILE A 206 -17.47 15.51 6.02
C ILE A 206 -18.72 15.24 5.20
N LEU A 207 -18.69 14.14 4.44
CA LEU A 207 -19.81 13.69 3.61
C LEU A 207 -20.29 12.34 4.14
N ILE A 208 -21.60 12.18 4.29
CA ILE A 208 -22.23 10.96 4.79
C ILE A 208 -23.28 10.51 3.78
N ARG A 209 -23.23 9.24 3.39
CA ARG A 209 -24.29 8.54 2.69
C ARG A 209 -25.01 7.61 3.67
N PRO A 210 -26.19 7.98 4.18
CA PRO A 210 -26.88 7.20 5.21
C PRO A 210 -27.25 5.79 4.77
N THR A 211 -27.56 5.63 3.48
CA THR A 211 -27.88 4.35 2.83
C THR A 211 -27.71 4.48 1.31
N ASP A 212 -27.72 3.35 0.60
CA ASP A 212 -27.63 3.24 -0.85
C ASP A 212 -28.99 3.04 -1.55
N ALA A 213 -30.09 3.33 -0.89
CA ALA A 213 -31.44 3.17 -1.43
C ALA A 213 -32.23 4.48 -1.43
N ALA A 214 -33.07 4.66 -2.44
CA ALA A 214 -34.03 5.76 -2.54
C ALA A 214 -35.28 5.50 -1.69
N GLY A 215 -35.97 6.58 -1.25
CA GLY A 215 -37.23 6.50 -0.51
C GLY A 215 -37.08 6.00 0.94
N VAL A 216 -35.90 6.01 1.48
CA VAL A 216 -35.58 5.52 2.83
C VAL A 216 -35.54 6.67 3.84
N ASP A 217 -36.22 6.49 4.97
CA ASP A 217 -36.13 7.42 6.10
C ASP A 217 -34.87 7.10 6.93
N PHE A 218 -34.16 8.13 7.36
CA PHE A 218 -33.00 8.01 8.23
C PHE A 218 -33.07 8.96 9.42
N ALA A 219 -32.44 8.55 10.52
CA ALA A 219 -32.27 9.38 11.70
C ALA A 219 -30.87 9.18 12.29
N ILE A 220 -30.13 10.27 12.51
CA ILE A 220 -28.78 10.27 13.06
C ILE A 220 -28.83 10.89 14.46
N GLU A 221 -28.27 10.17 15.44
CA GLU A 221 -28.16 10.63 16.83
C GLU A 221 -26.85 11.41 17.04
N SER A 222 -25.76 10.91 16.48
CA SER A 222 -24.46 11.56 16.56
C SER A 222 -23.54 11.22 15.39
N VAL A 223 -22.61 12.14 15.11
CA VAL A 223 -21.46 11.95 14.22
C VAL A 223 -20.21 12.30 15.02
N ARG A 224 -19.23 11.40 15.04
CA ARG A 224 -18.01 11.53 15.83
C ARG A 224 -16.77 11.25 15.01
N LEU A 225 -15.76 12.08 15.17
CA LEU A 225 -14.41 11.83 14.66
C LEU A 225 -13.53 11.35 15.81
N VAL A 226 -13.02 10.13 15.69
CA VAL A 226 -12.14 9.52 16.69
C VAL A 226 -10.70 9.71 16.25
N PHE A 227 -9.93 10.47 17.01
CA PHE A 227 -8.53 10.73 16.76
C PHE A 227 -7.63 9.77 17.54
N ARG A 228 -6.40 9.58 17.08
CA ARG A 228 -5.42 8.66 17.65
C ARG A 228 -5.19 8.89 19.15
N ARG A 229 -5.00 10.12 19.59
CA ARG A 229 -4.81 10.44 21.01
C ARG A 229 -6.00 10.02 21.86
N GLU A 230 -7.23 10.19 21.36
CA GLU A 230 -8.44 9.74 22.03
C GLU A 230 -8.52 8.21 22.08
N GLN A 231 -8.23 7.54 20.97
CA GLN A 231 -8.21 6.08 20.90
C GLN A 231 -7.19 5.48 21.86
N LEU A 232 -5.98 6.03 21.88
CA LEU A 232 -4.89 5.52 22.72
C LEU A 232 -5.05 5.91 24.20
N ALA A 233 -5.83 6.93 24.56
CA ALA A 233 -6.00 7.35 25.95
C ALA A 233 -6.61 6.25 26.83
N GLY A 234 -7.44 5.37 26.27
CA GLY A 234 -8.13 4.29 26.98
C GLY A 234 -7.45 2.93 26.93
N VAL A 235 -6.31 2.77 26.22
CA VAL A 235 -5.64 1.47 26.06
C VAL A 235 -4.30 1.45 26.80
N PRO A 236 -3.86 0.32 27.37
CA PRO A 236 -2.56 0.21 28.02
C PRO A 236 -1.42 0.35 27.01
N SER A 237 -0.19 0.56 27.54
CA SER A 237 1.01 0.52 26.70
C SER A 237 1.14 -0.81 25.98
N GLY A 238 1.65 -0.79 24.77
CA GLY A 238 1.65 -1.98 23.92
C GLY A 238 2.30 -1.75 22.57
N VAL A 239 2.25 -2.77 21.73
CA VAL A 239 2.80 -2.74 20.38
C VAL A 239 1.69 -2.46 19.39
N GLY A 240 1.99 -1.63 18.38
CA GLY A 240 1.07 -1.34 17.29
C GLY A 240 1.74 -0.55 16.17
N TRP A 241 1.11 -0.55 15.01
CA TRP A 241 1.57 0.22 13.86
C TRP A 241 1.18 1.69 14.02
N GLN A 242 2.16 2.58 14.15
CA GLN A 242 1.92 4.01 14.40
C GLN A 242 2.61 4.87 13.35
N GLY A 243 1.91 5.88 12.86
CA GLY A 243 2.44 6.86 11.92
C GLY A 243 2.58 8.25 12.52
N LEU A 244 3.66 8.93 12.21
CA LEU A 244 3.80 10.38 12.41
C LEU A 244 3.98 11.00 11.02
N ARG A 245 2.99 11.79 10.57
CA ARG A 245 2.81 12.23 9.18
C ARG A 245 2.70 11.04 8.23
N ASP A 246 3.58 10.97 7.23
CA ASP A 246 3.63 9.97 6.17
C ASP A 246 4.63 8.83 6.42
N VAL A 247 5.23 8.79 7.61
CA VAL A 247 6.17 7.74 8.03
C VAL A 247 5.56 6.92 9.16
N PHE A 248 5.55 5.60 8.98
CA PHE A 248 4.97 4.64 9.90
C PHE A 248 6.02 3.64 10.36
N HIS A 249 5.94 3.25 11.63
CA HIS A 249 6.76 2.19 12.20
C HIS A 249 5.93 1.17 12.97
N GLU A 250 6.42 -0.06 13.03
CA GLU A 250 6.00 -0.98 14.07
C GLU A 250 6.51 -0.43 15.42
N THR A 251 5.62 -0.07 16.33
CA THR A 251 5.91 0.86 17.43
C THR A 251 5.57 0.25 18.77
N LEU A 252 6.49 0.35 19.72
CA LEU A 252 6.18 0.21 21.12
C LEU A 252 5.65 1.56 21.64
N VAL A 253 4.37 1.58 22.05
CA VAL A 253 3.69 2.74 22.63
C VAL A 253 3.82 2.69 24.13
N THR A 254 4.39 3.73 24.74
CA THR A 254 4.54 3.88 26.19
C THR A 254 3.96 5.21 26.66
N ARG A 255 3.84 5.38 27.97
CA ARG A 255 3.35 6.60 28.61
C ARG A 255 4.29 7.09 29.70
N SER A 256 4.43 8.40 29.82
CA SER A 256 5.16 8.96 30.97
C SER A 256 4.45 8.60 32.31
N PRO A 257 5.16 8.14 33.35
CA PRO A 257 6.59 7.90 33.49
C PRO A 257 7.02 6.42 33.37
N GLU A 258 6.50 5.67 32.41
CA GLU A 258 6.77 4.24 32.28
C GLU A 258 8.22 3.91 31.90
N THR A 259 8.66 2.72 32.34
CA THR A 259 9.90 2.05 31.92
C THR A 259 9.58 0.63 31.49
N VAL A 260 10.07 0.23 30.31
CA VAL A 260 9.95 -1.15 29.81
C VAL A 260 11.32 -1.80 29.81
N ARG A 261 11.43 -3.01 30.42
CA ARG A 261 12.72 -3.71 30.60
C ARG A 261 12.77 -4.99 29.76
N PHE A 262 13.76 -5.09 28.89
CA PHE A 262 13.95 -6.23 28.01
C PHE A 262 15.23 -6.99 28.38
N PRO A 263 15.13 -8.24 28.87
CA PRO A 263 16.29 -9.12 28.99
C PRO A 263 16.70 -9.58 27.59
N VAL A 264 17.94 -9.26 27.19
CA VAL A 264 18.45 -9.56 25.84
C VAL A 264 19.88 -10.06 25.89
N THR A 265 20.24 -11.01 25.02
CA THR A 265 21.63 -11.41 24.78
C THR A 265 22.09 -10.71 23.50
N LEU A 266 23.04 -9.81 23.66
CA LEU A 266 23.51 -8.95 22.57
C LEU A 266 24.39 -9.74 21.58
N PRO A 267 24.33 -9.45 20.26
CA PRO A 267 25.21 -10.06 19.26
C PRO A 267 26.65 -9.54 19.38
N ALA A 268 27.54 -10.04 18.52
CA ALA A 268 28.98 -9.72 18.59
C ALA A 268 29.30 -8.24 18.26
N ARG A 269 28.47 -7.57 17.46
CA ARG A 269 28.61 -6.14 17.08
C ARG A 269 27.26 -5.45 17.17
N PRO A 270 26.76 -5.29 18.40
CA PRO A 270 25.39 -4.84 18.60
C PRO A 270 25.25 -3.33 18.40
N VAL A 271 24.18 -2.95 17.74
CA VAL A 271 23.66 -1.59 17.67
C VAL A 271 22.17 -1.64 17.90
N LEU A 272 21.62 -0.71 18.67
CA LEU A 272 20.17 -0.54 18.77
C LEU A 272 19.76 0.58 17.82
N ASP A 273 19.00 0.21 16.80
CA ASP A 273 18.41 1.10 15.80
C ASP A 273 16.95 1.32 16.14
N LEU A 274 16.49 2.58 16.15
CA LEU A 274 15.12 2.94 16.49
C LEU A 274 14.79 4.36 16.04
N ALA A 275 13.49 4.67 16.01
CA ALA A 275 13.01 6.04 15.95
C ALA A 275 12.25 6.41 17.24
N VAL A 276 12.31 7.68 17.64
CA VAL A 276 11.52 8.19 18.76
C VAL A 276 10.60 9.31 18.28
N GLY A 277 9.42 9.42 18.88
CA GLY A 277 8.46 10.46 18.52
C GLY A 277 7.27 10.53 19.45
N THR A 278 6.50 11.59 19.30
CA THR A 278 5.25 11.78 20.07
C THR A 278 4.15 12.40 19.20
N PRO A 279 2.88 12.00 19.37
CA PRO A 279 1.74 12.67 18.73
C PRO A 279 1.30 13.95 19.47
N GLN A 280 1.93 14.31 20.61
CA GLN A 280 1.52 15.40 21.49
C GLN A 280 2.46 16.60 21.34
N ASP A 281 1.96 17.79 21.70
CA ASP A 281 2.74 19.04 21.61
C ASP A 281 3.70 19.23 22.80
N GLU A 282 3.67 18.34 23.78
CA GLU A 282 4.52 18.37 24.96
C GLU A 282 5.89 17.75 24.70
N ALA A 283 6.91 18.25 25.37
CA ALA A 283 8.24 17.67 25.32
C ALA A 283 8.28 16.30 26.02
N VAL A 284 8.84 15.30 25.35
CA VAL A 284 9.00 13.96 25.87
C VAL A 284 10.46 13.58 25.88
N THR A 285 10.97 13.20 27.06
CA THR A 285 12.34 12.71 27.20
C THR A 285 12.39 11.20 27.19
N PHE A 286 13.15 10.66 26.25
CA PHE A 286 13.42 9.24 26.07
C PHE A 286 14.80 8.92 26.64
N ARG A 287 14.90 7.83 27.43
CA ARG A 287 16.17 7.35 27.99
C ARG A 287 16.29 5.86 27.78
N ILE A 288 17.51 5.42 27.45
CA ILE A 288 17.86 4.00 27.37
C ILE A 288 19.04 3.75 28.30
N ASN A 289 18.88 2.77 29.17
CA ASN A 289 19.94 2.29 30.05
C ASN A 289 20.20 0.81 29.80
N VAL A 290 21.44 0.40 29.96
CA VAL A 290 21.88 -1.01 29.96
C VAL A 290 22.22 -1.41 31.37
N ARG A 291 21.53 -2.41 31.92
CA ARG A 291 21.86 -2.99 33.23
C ARG A 291 22.60 -4.33 33.05
N GLN A 292 23.75 -4.44 33.67
CA GLN A 292 24.54 -5.66 33.79
C GLN A 292 24.85 -5.92 35.26
N GLY A 293 24.28 -6.96 35.85
CA GLY A 293 24.33 -7.18 37.30
C GLY A 293 23.79 -5.96 38.05
N ASP A 294 24.60 -5.38 38.94
CA ASP A 294 24.27 -4.21 39.74
C ASP A 294 24.63 -2.86 39.07
N GLN A 295 25.30 -2.90 37.90
CA GLN A 295 25.68 -1.69 37.16
C GLN A 295 24.58 -1.28 36.19
N ASP A 296 24.19 0.00 36.21
CA ASP A 296 23.21 0.61 35.31
C ASP A 296 23.92 1.73 34.54
N ALA A 297 24.13 1.54 33.25
CA ALA A 297 24.82 2.47 32.36
C ALA A 297 23.84 3.20 31.45
N PRO A 298 23.75 4.54 31.50
CA PRO A 298 22.98 5.30 30.53
C PRO A 298 23.69 5.28 29.17
N VAL A 299 22.97 4.89 28.11
CA VAL A 299 23.48 4.82 26.75
C VAL A 299 22.80 5.80 25.79
N MET A 300 21.61 6.30 26.14
CA MET A 300 20.92 7.34 25.38
C MET A 300 20.03 8.19 26.30
N ALA A 301 20.05 9.51 26.06
CA ALA A 301 19.03 10.44 26.56
C ALA A 301 18.76 11.48 25.49
N THR A 302 17.49 11.65 25.10
CA THR A 302 17.07 12.65 24.10
C THR A 302 15.67 13.19 24.45
N THR A 303 15.47 14.48 24.19
CA THR A 303 14.16 15.12 24.38
C THR A 303 13.58 15.51 23.04
N VAL A 304 12.43 14.95 22.71
CA VAL A 304 11.66 15.29 21.51
C VAL A 304 10.73 16.45 21.84
N THR A 305 10.90 17.56 21.13
CA THR A 305 10.09 18.78 21.28
C THR A 305 9.25 19.08 20.03
N THR A 306 9.46 18.32 18.94
CA THR A 306 8.74 18.46 17.69
C THR A 306 7.66 17.37 17.58
N PRO A 307 6.36 17.68 17.74
CA PRO A 307 5.30 16.71 17.63
C PRO A 307 5.15 16.22 16.18
N GLN A 308 4.48 15.09 16.02
CA GLN A 308 4.15 14.50 14.72
C GLN A 308 5.37 14.28 13.80
N ARG A 309 6.53 14.00 14.38
CA ARG A 309 7.75 13.71 13.64
C ARG A 309 8.52 12.60 14.32
N TRP A 310 9.04 11.67 13.51
CA TRP A 310 10.01 10.69 13.94
C TRP A 310 11.42 11.28 13.95
N GLU A 311 12.20 10.93 14.98
CA GLU A 311 13.61 11.24 15.09
C GLU A 311 14.39 9.93 15.23
N ARG A 312 15.15 9.56 14.19
CA ARG A 312 15.99 8.34 14.22
C ARG A 312 17.07 8.49 15.28
N ARG A 313 17.34 7.40 15.98
CA ARG A 313 18.45 7.26 16.93
C ARG A 313 19.15 5.94 16.67
N GLU A 314 20.46 5.98 16.75
CA GLU A 314 21.34 4.84 16.76
C GLU A 314 22.09 4.83 18.08
N VAL A 315 22.03 3.71 18.81
CA VAL A 315 22.68 3.57 20.12
C VAL A 315 23.75 2.49 20.01
N ASP A 316 25.01 2.87 20.21
CA ASP A 316 26.12 1.92 20.22
C ASP A 316 26.06 1.05 21.48
N LEU A 317 25.94 -0.25 21.27
CA LEU A 317 25.94 -1.27 22.33
C LEU A 317 27.21 -2.12 22.31
N ALA A 318 28.26 -1.75 21.54
CA ALA A 318 29.52 -2.47 21.43
C ALA A 318 30.21 -2.78 22.78
N PRO A 319 30.16 -1.89 23.80
CA PRO A 319 30.74 -2.21 25.13
C PRO A 319 30.13 -3.44 25.80
N PHE A 320 28.91 -3.84 25.38
CA PHE A 320 28.15 -4.96 25.96
C PHE A 320 28.05 -6.15 25.00
N ALA A 321 28.87 -6.19 23.95
CA ALA A 321 28.80 -7.22 22.92
C ALA A 321 28.92 -8.64 23.51
N GLY A 322 28.06 -9.55 23.05
CA GLY A 322 28.04 -10.96 23.47
C GLY A 322 27.49 -11.21 24.88
N GLN A 323 27.07 -10.17 25.60
CA GLN A 323 26.63 -10.27 26.99
C GLN A 323 25.10 -10.34 27.08
N THR A 324 24.61 -10.98 28.15
CA THR A 324 23.21 -10.92 28.53
C THR A 324 22.98 -9.72 29.45
N VAL A 325 22.16 -8.78 29.03
CA VAL A 325 21.90 -7.51 29.70
C VAL A 325 20.37 -7.27 29.81
N SER A 326 20.00 -6.30 30.63
CA SER A 326 18.62 -5.76 30.63
C SER A 326 18.64 -4.36 30.00
N LEU A 327 17.98 -4.20 28.85
CA LEU A 327 17.74 -2.90 28.24
C LEU A 327 16.50 -2.27 28.85
N SER A 328 16.62 -1.06 29.39
CA SER A 328 15.52 -0.28 29.95
C SER A 328 15.19 0.90 29.04
N LEU A 329 13.98 0.93 28.49
CA LEU A 329 13.43 2.04 27.72
C LEU A 329 12.49 2.83 28.62
N SER A 330 12.85 4.05 28.98
CA SER A 330 12.06 4.89 29.90
C SER A 330 11.70 6.24 29.30
N VAL A 331 10.52 6.74 29.67
CA VAL A 331 9.99 8.01 29.19
C VAL A 331 9.59 8.90 30.34
N THR A 332 9.83 10.20 30.19
CA THR A 332 9.37 11.21 31.14
C THR A 332 8.84 12.44 30.40
N ALA A 333 7.76 13.00 30.88
CA ALA A 333 7.16 14.26 30.42
C ALA A 333 6.55 14.99 31.63
N ASP A 334 6.24 16.28 31.48
CA ASP A 334 5.67 17.09 32.55
C ASP A 334 4.30 16.55 33.01
N GLN A 335 3.51 16.00 32.07
CA GLN A 335 2.22 15.41 32.38
C GLN A 335 2.28 13.88 32.38
N PRO A 336 1.84 13.21 33.46
CA PRO A 336 1.68 11.77 33.48
C PRO A 336 0.68 11.31 32.41
N GLY A 337 1.00 10.18 31.74
CA GLY A 337 0.17 9.62 30.69
C GLY A 337 0.47 10.17 29.29
N THR A 338 1.40 11.13 29.14
CA THR A 338 1.87 11.61 27.84
C THR A 338 2.42 10.47 27.01
N LEU A 339 1.95 10.35 25.76
CA LEU A 339 2.29 9.27 24.85
C LEU A 339 3.70 9.42 24.27
N ALA A 340 4.43 8.34 24.27
CA ALA A 340 5.75 8.22 23.68
C ALA A 340 5.82 7.01 22.75
N PHE A 341 6.38 7.19 21.58
CA PHE A 341 6.50 6.19 20.54
C PHE A 341 7.96 5.80 20.31
N TRP A 342 8.23 4.50 20.45
CA TRP A 342 9.51 3.88 20.11
C TRP A 342 9.29 3.11 18.80
N GLY A 343 9.65 3.72 17.67
CA GLY A 343 9.48 3.15 16.33
C GLY A 343 10.57 2.15 16.03
N ALA A 344 10.19 0.95 15.62
CA ALA A 344 11.04 -0.15 15.22
C ALA A 344 12.31 -0.33 16.10
N PRO A 345 12.19 -0.47 17.45
CA PRO A 345 13.36 -0.63 18.32
C PRO A 345 13.96 -2.02 18.12
N VAL A 346 15.07 -2.11 17.36
CA VAL A 346 15.71 -3.37 16.97
C VAL A 346 17.18 -3.35 17.31
N VAL A 347 17.64 -4.33 18.11
CA VAL A 347 19.08 -4.60 18.28
C VAL A 347 19.54 -5.41 17.08
N ARG A 348 20.49 -4.85 16.32
CA ARG A 348 21.05 -5.46 15.10
C ARG A 348 22.51 -5.82 15.29
N GLN A 349 22.98 -6.77 14.50
CA GLN A 349 24.39 -7.04 14.33
C GLN A 349 24.90 -6.27 13.11
N ARG A 350 25.88 -5.38 13.30
CA ARG A 350 26.55 -4.69 12.19
C ARG A 350 27.29 -5.68 11.29
N VAL A 351 27.28 -5.43 9.98
CA VAL A 351 28.07 -6.17 9.00
C VAL A 351 29.55 -5.93 9.23
N ALA A 352 30.38 -6.94 9.03
CA ALA A 352 31.83 -6.79 9.16
C ALA A 352 32.37 -5.85 8.07
N PRO A 353 33.31 -4.93 8.39
CA PRO A 353 33.90 -4.04 7.38
C PRO A 353 34.57 -4.81 6.23
N ASP A 354 35.11 -5.99 6.52
CA ASP A 354 35.79 -6.92 5.62
C ASP A 354 34.91 -8.09 5.15
N ALA A 355 33.57 -7.96 5.28
CA ALA A 355 32.65 -8.98 4.79
C ALA A 355 32.84 -9.22 3.29
N ASP A 356 32.96 -10.50 2.92
CA ASP A 356 33.17 -10.93 1.55
C ASP A 356 32.00 -10.53 0.65
N ALA A 357 32.29 -9.88 -0.48
CA ALA A 357 31.31 -9.55 -1.50
C ALA A 357 30.69 -10.79 -2.18
N GLY A 358 31.31 -11.97 -2.04
CA GLY A 358 30.78 -13.25 -2.56
C GLY A 358 29.79 -13.95 -1.62
N GLY A 359 29.53 -13.39 -0.42
CA GLY A 359 28.50 -13.88 0.51
C GLY A 359 27.08 -13.50 0.08
N PRO A 360 26.06 -13.74 0.94
CA PRO A 360 24.70 -13.21 0.72
C PRO A 360 24.71 -11.68 0.57
N PRO A 361 23.85 -11.09 -0.29
CA PRO A 361 23.77 -9.65 -0.46
C PRO A 361 23.42 -8.97 0.86
N GLN A 362 24.17 -7.92 1.22
CA GLN A 362 23.86 -7.07 2.35
C GLN A 362 22.61 -6.23 2.08
N GLY A 363 22.47 -5.74 0.85
CA GLY A 363 21.33 -4.94 0.41
C GLY A 363 20.50 -5.64 -0.65
N VAL A 364 19.19 -5.64 -0.48
CA VAL A 364 18.25 -6.07 -1.53
C VAL A 364 17.22 -4.99 -1.73
N ILE A 365 17.10 -4.50 -2.96
CA ILE A 365 16.15 -3.43 -3.32
C ILE A 365 15.24 -3.96 -4.43
N LEU A 366 13.94 -3.96 -4.17
CA LEU A 366 12.90 -4.31 -5.12
C LEU A 366 12.23 -3.03 -5.60
N VAL A 367 12.44 -2.65 -6.86
CA VAL A 367 11.97 -1.38 -7.44
C VAL A 367 10.82 -1.67 -8.40
N GLN A 368 9.62 -1.26 -8.04
CA GLN A 368 8.43 -1.29 -8.87
C GLN A 368 8.27 0.04 -9.61
N LEU A 369 8.20 -0.02 -10.93
CA LEU A 369 8.01 1.11 -11.84
C LEU A 369 6.61 1.01 -12.43
N ASP A 370 5.69 1.86 -11.95
CA ASP A 370 4.26 1.75 -12.24
C ASP A 370 3.95 2.03 -13.71
N THR A 371 3.19 1.16 -14.36
CA THR A 371 2.75 1.25 -15.77
C THR A 371 3.86 1.31 -16.82
N LEU A 372 5.08 0.88 -16.51
CA LEU A 372 6.21 1.00 -17.45
C LEU A 372 6.15 -0.06 -18.55
N ARG A 373 5.90 0.37 -19.79
CA ARG A 373 5.91 -0.50 -20.98
C ARG A 373 7.33 -0.90 -21.36
N LYS A 374 7.52 -2.21 -21.61
CA LYS A 374 8.77 -2.76 -22.06
C LYS A 374 9.22 -2.18 -23.42
N ASP A 375 8.29 -2.03 -24.37
CA ASP A 375 8.55 -1.56 -25.74
C ASP A 375 8.78 -0.04 -25.84
N HIS A 376 8.74 0.69 -24.71
CA HIS A 376 9.17 2.07 -24.57
C HIS A 376 10.55 2.22 -23.89
N LEU A 377 11.31 1.10 -23.74
CA LEU A 377 12.66 1.11 -23.17
C LEU A 377 13.72 0.78 -24.21
N ASP A 378 14.74 1.63 -24.28
CA ASP A 378 15.90 1.44 -25.20
C ASP A 378 16.76 0.21 -24.82
N ALA A 379 16.61 -0.33 -23.62
CA ALA A 379 17.17 -1.63 -23.24
C ALA A 379 16.54 -2.80 -24.01
N TYR A 380 15.31 -2.66 -24.48
CA TYR A 380 14.57 -3.65 -25.26
C TYR A 380 14.42 -3.28 -26.74
N GLY A 381 15.17 -2.28 -27.21
CA GLY A 381 15.25 -1.91 -28.64
C GLY A 381 14.37 -0.73 -29.04
N TYR A 382 13.77 0.00 -28.09
CA TYR A 382 13.06 1.23 -28.41
C TYR A 382 14.02 2.28 -28.99
N GLU A 383 13.60 3.00 -30.04
CA GLU A 383 14.46 3.93 -30.77
C GLU A 383 14.87 5.18 -29.96
N ARG A 384 14.00 5.63 -29.04
CA ARG A 384 14.30 6.78 -28.17
C ARG A 384 15.12 6.34 -26.96
N PRO A 385 16.14 7.10 -26.55
CA PRO A 385 16.92 6.80 -25.34
C PRO A 385 16.14 7.20 -24.06
N THR A 386 15.06 6.52 -23.80
CA THR A 386 14.14 6.81 -22.68
C THR A 386 14.74 6.43 -21.34
N ALA A 387 15.52 5.35 -21.27
CA ALA A 387 16.06 4.85 -20.02
C ALA A 387 17.53 4.36 -20.14
N PRO A 388 18.49 5.24 -20.50
CA PRO A 388 19.89 4.83 -20.70
C PRO A 388 20.58 4.31 -19.43
N ILE A 389 20.10 4.68 -18.22
CA ILE A 389 20.62 4.13 -16.96
C ILE A 389 20.17 2.67 -16.83
N LEU A 390 18.87 2.39 -16.95
CA LEU A 390 18.36 1.02 -16.93
C LEU A 390 18.98 0.15 -18.01
N ARG A 391 19.19 0.68 -19.23
CA ARG A 391 19.94 -0.01 -20.29
C ARG A 391 21.38 -0.34 -19.86
N GLY A 392 22.06 0.59 -19.19
CA GLY A 392 23.38 0.36 -18.62
C GLY A 392 23.37 -0.75 -17.57
N LEU A 393 22.39 -0.74 -16.67
CA LEU A 393 22.23 -1.75 -15.63
C LEU A 393 21.88 -3.12 -16.22
N ALA A 394 21.03 -3.19 -17.24
CA ALA A 394 20.72 -4.41 -17.98
C ALA A 394 21.96 -5.02 -18.63
N ARG A 395 22.80 -4.19 -19.27
CA ARG A 395 24.08 -4.62 -19.85
C ARG A 395 25.05 -5.14 -18.78
N ASP A 396 25.06 -4.53 -17.58
CA ASP A 396 25.95 -4.87 -16.48
C ASP A 396 25.33 -5.88 -15.47
N GLY A 397 24.15 -6.44 -15.80
CA GLY A 397 23.39 -7.42 -15.02
C GLY A 397 22.70 -8.45 -15.92
N ALA A 398 21.46 -8.79 -15.57
CA ALA A 398 20.60 -9.72 -16.32
C ALA A 398 19.33 -9.03 -16.83
N LEU A 399 19.04 -9.19 -18.11
CA LEU A 399 17.84 -8.71 -18.80
C LEU A 399 16.92 -9.89 -19.13
N PHE A 400 15.67 -9.81 -18.72
CA PHE A 400 14.65 -10.81 -19.07
C PHE A 400 13.80 -10.31 -20.25
N GLU A 401 13.85 -11.02 -21.38
CA GLU A 401 13.10 -10.62 -22.57
C GLU A 401 11.60 -10.88 -22.46
N ASN A 402 11.19 -11.86 -21.67
CA ASN A 402 9.81 -12.31 -21.60
C ASN A 402 9.35 -12.48 -20.16
N ALA A 403 9.33 -11.36 -19.40
CA ALA A 403 8.71 -11.33 -18.09
C ALA A 403 7.22 -11.01 -18.21
N ILE A 404 6.39 -11.79 -17.51
CA ILE A 404 4.93 -11.71 -17.55
C ILE A 404 4.41 -11.33 -16.19
N SER A 405 3.64 -10.25 -16.16
CA SER A 405 2.83 -9.83 -15.00
C SER A 405 1.59 -10.71 -14.87
N GLN A 406 1.21 -11.02 -13.66
CA GLN A 406 0.04 -11.87 -13.37
C GLN A 406 -1.27 -11.13 -13.59
N THR A 407 -1.25 -9.81 -13.66
CA THR A 407 -2.44 -8.99 -13.96
C THR A 407 -2.01 -7.64 -14.51
N SER A 408 -2.97 -6.83 -14.95
CA SER A 408 -2.72 -5.51 -15.52
C SER A 408 -3.12 -4.36 -14.57
N TRP A 409 -3.09 -4.59 -13.26
CA TRP A 409 -3.51 -3.60 -12.28
C TRP A 409 -2.71 -3.68 -10.97
N THR A 410 -2.13 -2.57 -10.54
CA THR A 410 -1.26 -2.42 -9.36
C THR A 410 -1.84 -3.05 -8.08
N LYS A 411 -3.14 -2.87 -7.84
CA LYS A 411 -3.83 -3.41 -6.64
C LYS A 411 -3.72 -4.92 -6.51
N ALA A 412 -3.79 -5.64 -7.62
CA ALA A 412 -3.74 -7.10 -7.64
C ALA A 412 -2.32 -7.63 -7.88
N GLU A 413 -1.50 -6.89 -8.65
CA GLU A 413 -0.14 -7.35 -8.97
C GLU A 413 0.85 -7.18 -7.82
N THR A 414 0.80 -6.06 -7.08
CA THR A 414 1.73 -5.84 -5.96
C THR A 414 1.66 -6.96 -4.90
N PRO A 415 0.47 -7.43 -4.45
CA PRO A 415 0.38 -8.62 -3.61
C PRO A 415 1.00 -9.87 -4.26
N SER A 416 0.83 -10.08 -5.58
CA SER A 416 1.39 -11.25 -6.28
C SER A 416 2.91 -11.30 -6.16
N ILE A 417 3.58 -10.20 -6.44
CA ILE A 417 5.04 -10.11 -6.36
C ILE A 417 5.53 -10.23 -4.93
N LEU A 418 4.89 -9.53 -3.99
CA LEU A 418 5.33 -9.52 -2.59
C LEU A 418 5.07 -10.83 -1.85
N THR A 419 4.24 -11.74 -2.40
CA THR A 419 3.92 -13.04 -1.78
C THR A 419 4.29 -14.24 -2.64
N SER A 420 4.64 -14.02 -3.92
CA SER A 420 4.81 -15.08 -4.91
C SER A 420 3.54 -15.94 -5.10
N LEU A 421 2.35 -15.31 -5.07
CA LEU A 421 1.05 -15.96 -5.23
C LEU A 421 0.29 -15.35 -6.42
N TYR A 422 -0.49 -16.17 -7.12
CA TYR A 422 -1.42 -15.65 -8.13
C TYR A 422 -2.56 -14.85 -7.50
N PRO A 423 -3.15 -13.85 -8.21
CA PRO A 423 -4.30 -13.09 -7.74
C PRO A 423 -5.48 -13.98 -7.29
N THR A 424 -5.81 -15.04 -8.04
CA THR A 424 -6.82 -16.02 -7.65
C THR A 424 -6.51 -16.67 -6.29
N THR A 425 -5.23 -16.86 -5.95
CA THR A 425 -4.79 -17.48 -4.69
C THR A 425 -4.83 -16.50 -3.52
N HIS A 426 -4.25 -15.30 -3.64
CA HIS A 426 -4.26 -14.34 -2.54
C HIS A 426 -5.59 -13.59 -2.39
N GLY A 427 -6.47 -13.61 -3.40
CA GLY A 427 -7.84 -13.11 -3.34
C GLY A 427 -7.99 -11.59 -3.38
N VAL A 428 -6.93 -10.82 -3.69
CA VAL A 428 -7.01 -9.36 -3.84
C VAL A 428 -7.29 -9.04 -5.31
N HIS A 429 -8.52 -8.66 -5.61
CA HIS A 429 -8.99 -8.34 -6.97
C HIS A 429 -9.70 -7.00 -7.04
N GLN A 430 -10.46 -6.66 -5.98
CA GLN A 430 -11.31 -5.48 -5.93
C GLN A 430 -10.67 -4.38 -5.06
N ILE A 431 -11.11 -3.15 -5.22
CA ILE A 431 -10.63 -2.02 -4.42
C ILE A 431 -10.67 -2.30 -2.91
N PRO A 432 -11.77 -2.85 -2.32
CA PRO A 432 -11.83 -3.08 -0.88
C PRO A 432 -11.03 -4.30 -0.41
N ASP A 433 -10.59 -5.16 -1.32
CA ASP A 433 -9.87 -6.37 -0.93
C ASP A 433 -8.53 -6.04 -0.26
N ARG A 434 -8.16 -6.89 0.67
CA ARG A 434 -6.92 -6.78 1.43
C ARG A 434 -6.18 -8.10 1.41
N LEU A 435 -4.86 -8.05 1.40
CA LEU A 435 -4.05 -9.25 1.55
C LEU A 435 -4.32 -9.87 2.93
N PRO A 436 -4.71 -11.16 3.00
CA PRO A 436 -4.89 -11.84 4.28
C PRO A 436 -3.61 -11.86 5.10
N ALA A 437 -3.74 -11.71 6.43
CA ALA A 437 -2.60 -11.79 7.35
C ALA A 437 -1.91 -13.17 7.36
N SER A 438 -2.56 -14.19 6.80
CA SER A 438 -1.98 -15.53 6.62
C SER A 438 -1.04 -15.66 5.42
N ALA A 439 -1.02 -14.68 4.51
CA ALA A 439 -0.05 -14.63 3.43
C ALA A 439 1.33 -14.23 3.97
N THR A 440 2.36 -14.97 3.59
CA THR A 440 3.74 -14.59 3.94
C THR A 440 4.33 -13.68 2.87
N THR A 441 4.74 -12.48 3.27
CA THR A 441 5.36 -11.51 2.37
C THR A 441 6.88 -11.68 2.28
N ILE A 442 7.47 -11.16 1.21
CA ILE A 442 8.93 -11.08 1.07
C ILE A 442 9.57 -10.26 2.22
N ALA A 443 8.90 -9.20 2.67
CA ALA A 443 9.38 -8.39 3.79
C ALA A 443 9.43 -9.19 5.10
N GLU A 444 8.43 -10.05 5.36
CA GLU A 444 8.46 -10.95 6.51
C GLU A 444 9.60 -11.96 6.43
N ALA A 445 9.86 -12.51 5.24
CA ALA A 445 10.98 -13.43 5.04
C ALA A 445 12.34 -12.75 5.29
N TYR A 446 12.56 -11.53 4.78
CA TYR A 446 13.78 -10.75 5.06
C TYR A 446 13.88 -10.32 6.52
N ARG A 447 12.78 -9.88 7.13
CA ARG A 447 12.71 -9.55 8.56
C ARG A 447 13.11 -10.74 9.42
N GLN A 448 12.62 -11.94 9.11
CA GLN A 448 13.01 -13.19 9.80
C GLN A 448 14.49 -13.51 9.58
N GLY A 449 15.03 -13.18 8.40
CA GLY A 449 16.46 -13.27 8.09
C GLY A 449 17.34 -12.22 8.79
N GLY A 450 16.75 -11.31 9.58
CA GLY A 450 17.46 -10.28 10.35
C GLY A 450 17.77 -9.00 9.58
N TYR A 451 17.18 -8.81 8.39
CA TYR A 451 17.33 -7.60 7.60
C TYR A 451 16.46 -6.46 8.16
N ALA A 452 16.93 -5.23 8.08
CA ALA A 452 16.10 -4.04 8.22
C ALA A 452 15.16 -3.95 7.04
N THR A 453 13.88 -3.70 7.28
CA THR A 453 12.86 -3.74 6.22
C THR A 453 12.16 -2.40 6.07
N LEU A 454 12.26 -1.81 4.87
CA LEU A 454 11.74 -0.48 4.55
C LEU A 454 10.84 -0.54 3.31
N SER A 455 9.70 0.17 3.35
CA SER A 455 8.80 0.32 2.21
C SER A 455 8.57 1.79 1.88
N TYR A 456 8.62 2.10 0.58
CA TYR A 456 8.12 3.35 0.00
C TYR A 456 6.90 3.05 -0.86
N SER A 457 5.73 3.53 -0.45
CA SER A 457 4.45 3.35 -1.14
C SER A 457 3.98 4.67 -1.75
N SER A 458 3.95 4.77 -3.07
CA SER A 458 3.51 5.97 -3.78
C SER A 458 2.05 5.93 -4.26
N ALA A 459 1.36 4.82 -4.01
CA ALA A 459 -0.06 4.65 -4.29
C ALA A 459 -0.78 4.01 -3.11
N VAL A 460 -2.03 4.40 -2.88
CA VAL A 460 -2.86 3.83 -1.80
C VAL A 460 -2.95 2.30 -1.85
N PHE A 461 -2.79 1.71 -3.04
CA PHE A 461 -2.90 0.27 -3.25
C PHE A 461 -1.65 -0.52 -2.86
N THR A 462 -0.49 0.14 -2.71
CA THR A 462 0.80 -0.52 -2.42
C THR A 462 1.23 -0.42 -0.96
N GLY A 463 0.36 0.08 -0.08
CA GLY A 463 0.61 0.30 1.35
C GLY A 463 -0.38 -0.36 2.29
N GLN A 464 -0.70 0.33 3.38
CA GLN A 464 -1.56 -0.17 4.46
C GLN A 464 -2.98 -0.50 4.01
N PHE A 465 -3.51 0.21 3.03
CA PHE A 465 -4.86 -0.03 2.53
C PHE A 465 -5.05 -1.46 2.00
N THR A 466 -4.04 -2.01 1.33
CA THR A 466 -4.04 -3.39 0.82
C THR A 466 -3.45 -4.39 1.82
N ASN A 467 -3.04 -3.95 3.01
CA ASN A 467 -2.36 -4.75 4.04
C ASN A 467 -0.94 -5.20 3.61
N LEU A 468 -0.24 -4.40 2.79
CA LEU A 468 1.10 -4.70 2.27
C LEU A 468 2.22 -4.18 3.18
N HIS A 469 1.89 -3.62 4.36
CA HIS A 469 2.89 -3.23 5.37
C HIS A 469 3.39 -4.41 6.20
N GLN A 470 2.84 -5.63 6.01
CA GLN A 470 3.24 -6.83 6.71
C GLN A 470 4.74 -7.12 6.50
N GLY A 471 5.48 -7.24 7.61
CA GLY A 471 6.90 -7.54 7.60
C GLY A 471 7.83 -6.33 7.48
N PHE A 472 7.31 -5.14 7.15
CA PHE A 472 8.11 -3.92 7.17
C PHE A 472 8.21 -3.35 8.59
N GLU A 473 9.38 -2.82 8.92
CA GLU A 473 9.67 -2.11 10.18
C GLU A 473 9.38 -0.62 10.03
N GLU A 474 9.57 -0.10 8.80
CA GLU A 474 9.33 1.29 8.43
C GLU A 474 8.59 1.36 7.08
N LEU A 475 7.57 2.23 6.98
CA LEU A 475 6.83 2.52 5.77
C LEU A 475 6.71 4.03 5.56
N HIS A 476 7.11 4.49 4.38
CA HIS A 476 6.79 5.83 3.89
C HIS A 476 5.58 5.72 2.94
N GLU A 477 4.46 6.25 3.37
CA GLU A 477 3.22 6.26 2.58
C GLU A 477 2.84 7.72 2.35
N LEU A 478 3.26 8.27 1.21
CA LEU A 478 2.81 9.60 0.82
C LEU A 478 1.28 9.59 0.78
N GLU A 479 0.67 10.59 1.42
CA GLU A 479 -0.76 10.80 1.23
C GLU A 479 -1.02 10.75 -0.28
N SER A 480 -1.53 9.62 -0.72
CA SER A 480 -1.71 9.32 -2.13
C SER A 480 -2.46 10.45 -2.81
N THR A 481 -2.24 10.59 -4.05
CA THR A 481 -2.84 11.40 -5.12
C THR A 481 -4.22 12.04 -4.85
N ALA A 482 -4.99 11.60 -3.86
CA ALA A 482 -6.30 12.14 -3.49
C ALA A 482 -6.27 13.61 -3.00
N GLY A 483 -5.10 14.16 -2.66
CA GLY A 483 -4.97 15.55 -2.19
C GLY A 483 -4.16 16.45 -3.12
N ARG A 484 -3.53 15.90 -4.16
CA ARG A 484 -2.77 16.67 -5.15
C ARG A 484 -3.60 16.86 -6.43
N ALA A 485 -4.74 17.52 -6.30
CA ALA A 485 -5.48 18.01 -7.45
C ALA A 485 -4.66 19.11 -8.13
N GLY A 486 -3.92 18.75 -9.17
CA GLY A 486 -3.15 19.69 -9.98
C GLY A 486 -2.07 18.98 -10.79
N PRO A 487 -1.54 19.62 -11.83
CA PRO A 487 -0.55 19.05 -12.76
C PRO A 487 0.84 18.74 -12.13
N ARG A 488 0.97 18.79 -10.82
CA ARG A 488 2.20 18.48 -10.08
C ARG A 488 2.12 17.15 -9.28
N GLY A 489 1.00 16.45 -9.34
CA GLY A 489 0.84 15.18 -8.66
C GLY A 489 1.73 14.12 -9.28
N ALA A 490 2.38 13.30 -8.62
CA ALA A 490 2.97 12.07 -9.09
C ALA A 490 4.37 12.12 -9.70
N LYS A 491 5.32 12.81 -9.09
CA LYS A 491 6.75 12.59 -9.35
C LYS A 491 7.41 12.04 -8.08
N THR A 492 6.99 10.82 -7.74
CA THR A 492 7.42 10.16 -6.50
C THR A 492 8.85 9.64 -6.56
N SER A 493 9.38 9.34 -7.76
CA SER A 493 10.75 8.86 -7.94
C SER A 493 11.78 9.77 -7.29
N ARG A 494 11.73 11.08 -7.54
CA ARG A 494 12.68 12.03 -6.97
C ARG A 494 12.59 12.09 -5.44
N GLU A 495 11.37 12.25 -4.91
CA GLU A 495 11.18 12.40 -3.48
C GLU A 495 11.60 11.15 -2.71
N TYR A 496 11.23 9.98 -3.23
CA TYR A 496 11.55 8.72 -2.57
C TYR A 496 13.02 8.34 -2.72
N VAL A 497 13.64 8.64 -3.86
CA VAL A 497 15.09 8.44 -4.00
C VAL A 497 15.86 9.37 -3.06
N ASP A 498 15.48 10.65 -2.90
CA ASP A 498 16.10 11.56 -1.94
C ASP A 498 16.07 10.95 -0.51
N ARG A 499 14.90 10.49 -0.06
CA ARG A 499 14.75 9.85 1.26
C ARG A 499 15.54 8.55 1.39
N LEU A 500 15.52 7.71 0.35
CA LEU A 500 16.20 6.42 0.34
C LEU A 500 17.72 6.58 0.38
N VAL A 501 18.29 7.55 -0.35
CA VAL A 501 19.75 7.78 -0.33
C VAL A 501 20.24 8.27 1.03
N ASP A 502 19.42 9.03 1.77
CA ASP A 502 19.70 9.41 3.16
C ASP A 502 19.60 8.18 4.08
N TRP A 503 18.53 7.41 3.96
CA TRP A 503 18.33 6.19 4.75
C TRP A 503 19.44 5.15 4.55
N LEU A 504 19.91 4.95 3.32
CA LEU A 504 21.04 4.07 3.00
C LEU A 504 22.34 4.54 3.66
N GLY A 505 22.54 5.85 3.78
CA GLY A 505 23.68 6.41 4.51
C GLY A 505 23.69 6.01 5.99
N ASP A 506 22.51 6.02 6.59
CA ASP A 506 22.29 5.67 7.99
C ASP A 506 22.34 4.15 8.27
N HIS A 507 22.08 3.30 7.26
CA HIS A 507 22.00 1.84 7.40
C HIS A 507 23.09 1.09 6.61
N ARG A 508 24.19 1.78 6.26
CA ARG A 508 25.27 1.23 5.41
C ARG A 508 25.98 0.00 5.96
N ASP A 509 25.88 -0.26 7.25
CA ASP A 509 26.57 -1.35 7.95
C ASP A 509 25.62 -2.39 8.55
N VAL A 510 24.34 -2.36 8.16
CA VAL A 510 23.35 -3.40 8.51
C VAL A 510 22.78 -4.03 7.25
N PRO A 511 22.31 -5.29 7.29
CA PRO A 511 21.60 -5.89 6.18
C PRO A 511 20.23 -5.21 6.01
N PHE A 512 19.80 -4.99 4.75
CA PHE A 512 18.54 -4.33 4.49
C PHE A 512 17.79 -4.91 3.29
N PHE A 513 16.46 -4.88 3.38
CA PHE A 513 15.53 -5.08 2.29
C PHE A 513 14.66 -3.82 2.11
N VAL A 514 14.63 -3.30 0.90
CA VAL A 514 13.83 -2.12 0.54
C VAL A 514 12.86 -2.48 -0.58
N TYR A 515 11.58 -2.19 -0.39
CA TYR A 515 10.58 -2.11 -1.45
C TYR A 515 10.36 -0.63 -1.80
N LEU A 516 10.64 -0.29 -3.05
CA LEU A 516 10.50 1.06 -3.59
C LEU A 516 9.46 1.05 -4.71
N HIS A 517 8.25 1.51 -4.43
CA HIS A 517 7.24 1.75 -5.44
C HIS A 517 7.34 3.19 -5.96
N VAL A 518 7.62 3.32 -7.25
CA VAL A 518 7.72 4.59 -7.98
C VAL A 518 6.51 4.72 -8.89
N PHE A 519 5.72 5.77 -8.68
CA PHE A 519 4.50 6.01 -9.46
C PHE A 519 4.76 6.47 -10.89
N ASP A 520 5.97 6.99 -11.17
CA ASP A 520 6.38 7.34 -12.54
C ASP A 520 6.59 6.05 -13.37
N PRO A 521 6.12 5.97 -14.64
CA PRO A 521 5.49 7.02 -15.47
C PRO A 521 3.95 7.03 -15.48
N HIS A 522 3.25 6.45 -14.51
CA HIS A 522 1.77 6.39 -14.42
C HIS A 522 1.09 7.74 -14.75
N PRO A 523 -0.08 7.73 -15.42
CA PRO A 523 -0.83 8.96 -15.71
C PRO A 523 -1.16 9.80 -14.44
N PRO A 524 -1.27 11.14 -14.58
CA PRO A 524 -1.09 11.93 -15.78
C PRO A 524 0.38 12.04 -16.19
N TYR A 525 0.67 11.89 -17.50
CA TYR A 525 2.02 11.95 -18.04
C TYR A 525 2.49 13.41 -18.10
N GLU A 526 2.96 13.94 -16.99
CA GLU A 526 3.39 15.34 -16.89
C GLU A 526 4.83 15.42 -16.34
N PRO A 527 5.85 15.14 -17.16
CA PRO A 527 7.24 15.20 -16.73
C PRO A 527 7.66 16.63 -16.38
N ASN A 528 8.54 16.76 -15.39
CA ASN A 528 9.12 18.05 -15.05
C ASN A 528 10.17 18.48 -16.09
N ARG A 529 10.46 19.80 -16.16
CA ARG A 529 11.60 20.30 -16.96
C ARG A 529 12.91 19.66 -16.48
N PRO A 530 13.82 19.32 -17.44
CA PRO A 530 13.75 19.56 -18.88
C PRO A 530 13.04 18.45 -19.67
N TYR A 531 12.50 17.44 -19.02
CA TYR A 531 11.97 16.20 -19.61
C TYR A 531 10.65 16.39 -20.36
N ASP A 532 9.89 17.45 -20.02
CA ASP A 532 8.60 17.80 -20.64
C ASP A 532 8.73 18.26 -22.09
N THR A 533 9.94 18.52 -22.55
CA THR A 533 10.25 19.05 -23.90
C THR A 533 11.30 18.23 -24.63
N LEU A 534 11.66 17.06 -24.15
CA LEU A 534 12.65 16.21 -24.84
C LEU A 534 12.16 15.72 -26.18
N TRP A 535 10.90 15.31 -26.27
CA TRP A 535 10.25 14.80 -27.47
C TRP A 535 8.98 15.55 -27.82
N ALA A 536 8.28 16.10 -26.83
CA ALA A 536 7.07 16.90 -27.04
C ALA A 536 7.41 18.33 -27.45
N ASP A 537 6.66 18.86 -28.47
CA ASP A 537 6.74 20.27 -28.83
C ASP A 537 6.29 21.15 -27.64
N PRO A 538 7.12 22.11 -27.19
CA PRO A 538 6.74 23.03 -26.11
C PRO A 538 5.42 23.80 -26.38
N LYS A 539 5.11 24.07 -27.65
CA LYS A 539 3.85 24.71 -28.05
C LYS A 539 2.65 23.78 -27.97
N GLY A 540 2.86 22.47 -28.08
CA GLY A 540 1.80 21.47 -28.00
C GLY A 540 1.16 21.39 -26.62
N ARG A 541 1.85 21.86 -25.55
CA ARG A 541 1.27 21.86 -24.19
C ARG A 541 -0.01 22.67 -24.07
N GLU A 542 -0.07 23.87 -24.65
CA GLU A 542 -1.27 24.70 -24.60
C GLU A 542 -2.41 24.07 -25.38
N GLU A 543 -2.11 23.40 -26.49
CA GLU A 543 -3.07 22.66 -27.30
C GLU A 543 -3.60 21.47 -26.53
N TYR A 544 -2.73 20.63 -25.97
CA TYR A 544 -3.10 19.50 -25.13
C TYR A 544 -4.00 19.89 -23.96
N LEU A 545 -3.71 21.01 -23.27
CA LEU A 545 -4.57 21.50 -22.19
C LEU A 545 -5.95 21.95 -22.70
N ARG A 546 -6.04 22.57 -23.88
CA ARG A 546 -7.34 22.89 -24.51
C ARG A 546 -8.12 21.63 -24.89
N GLU A 547 -7.43 20.62 -25.39
CA GLU A 547 -8.01 19.30 -25.71
C GLU A 547 -8.55 18.60 -24.45
N GLN A 548 -7.83 18.67 -23.31
CA GLN A 548 -8.33 18.19 -22.03
C GLN A 548 -9.63 18.88 -21.62
N GLU A 549 -9.74 20.20 -21.80
CA GLU A 549 -10.97 20.95 -21.52
C GLU A 549 -12.12 20.61 -22.51
N ALA A 550 -11.79 20.30 -23.77
CA ALA A 550 -12.78 19.82 -24.74
C ALA A 550 -13.29 18.42 -24.38
N LEU A 551 -12.39 17.50 -24.03
CA LEU A 551 -12.73 16.16 -23.54
C LEU A 551 -13.58 16.19 -22.27
N LYS A 552 -13.30 17.11 -21.36
CA LYS A 552 -14.10 17.30 -20.14
C LYS A 552 -15.56 17.60 -20.47
N LYS A 553 -15.85 18.36 -21.54
CA LYS A 553 -17.22 18.64 -21.97
C LYS A 553 -17.92 17.39 -22.51
N VAL A 554 -17.20 16.48 -23.17
CA VAL A 554 -17.74 15.22 -23.71
C VAL A 554 -17.92 14.17 -22.63
N LYS A 555 -16.94 14.03 -21.73
CA LYS A 555 -16.95 13.04 -20.66
C LYS A 555 -17.70 13.49 -19.41
N GLY A 556 -17.97 14.80 -19.30
CA GLY A 556 -18.58 15.39 -18.12
C GLY A 556 -17.68 15.21 -16.89
N GLU A 557 -18.31 15.02 -15.75
CA GLU A 557 -17.62 14.87 -14.46
C GLU A 557 -16.75 13.61 -14.38
N ALA A 558 -17.03 12.60 -15.22
CA ALA A 558 -16.20 11.41 -15.34
C ALA A 558 -14.75 11.71 -15.79
N PHE A 559 -14.53 12.86 -16.43
CA PHE A 559 -13.23 13.27 -16.94
C PHE A 559 -12.13 13.31 -15.85
N LEU A 560 -12.45 13.77 -14.64
CA LEU A 560 -11.48 13.89 -13.55
C LEU A 560 -10.91 12.53 -13.10
N LEU A 561 -11.72 11.48 -13.22
CA LEU A 561 -11.32 10.10 -12.87
C LEU A 561 -10.74 9.34 -14.05
N GLN A 562 -11.07 9.77 -15.25
CA GLN A 562 -10.67 9.14 -16.50
C GLN A 562 -9.72 10.02 -17.30
N ARG A 563 -8.94 10.86 -16.63
CA ARG A 563 -7.84 11.61 -17.25
C ARG A 563 -6.92 10.63 -17.96
N GLY A 564 -6.80 10.76 -19.27
CA GLY A 564 -6.04 9.83 -20.09
C GLY A 564 -6.81 8.62 -20.65
N MET A 565 -8.06 8.38 -20.25
CA MET A 565 -8.86 7.23 -20.72
C MET A 565 -9.78 7.59 -21.92
N ALA A 566 -9.39 8.51 -22.77
CA ALA A 566 -10.22 8.88 -23.91
C ALA A 566 -10.18 7.80 -25.01
N THR A 567 -11.34 7.33 -25.46
CA THR A 567 -11.44 6.51 -26.67
C THR A 567 -11.30 7.39 -27.92
N ARG A 568 -10.96 6.79 -29.07
CA ARG A 568 -10.91 7.55 -30.34
C ARG A 568 -12.23 8.28 -30.64
N ASP A 569 -13.36 7.65 -30.38
CA ASP A 569 -14.69 8.24 -30.60
C ASP A 569 -14.95 9.45 -29.68
N GLU A 570 -14.52 9.39 -28.42
CA GLU A 570 -14.64 10.51 -27.48
C GLU A 570 -13.75 11.68 -27.91
N LEU A 571 -12.53 11.42 -28.40
CA LEU A 571 -11.62 12.42 -28.96
C LEU A 571 -12.25 13.10 -30.17
N VAL A 572 -12.74 12.32 -31.13
CA VAL A 572 -13.44 12.86 -32.32
C VAL A 572 -14.65 13.69 -31.93
N LYS A 573 -15.52 13.22 -31.01
CA LYS A 573 -16.67 13.97 -30.50
C LYS A 573 -16.26 15.28 -29.81
N ALA A 574 -15.08 15.32 -29.20
CA ALA A 574 -14.53 16.53 -28.59
C ALA A 574 -13.90 17.48 -29.62
N GLY A 575 -13.82 17.10 -30.87
CA GLY A 575 -13.12 17.86 -31.93
C GLY A 575 -11.61 17.80 -31.83
N VAL A 576 -11.08 16.74 -31.19
CA VAL A 576 -9.65 16.51 -30.99
C VAL A 576 -9.17 15.49 -32.01
N ASP A 577 -8.00 15.75 -32.61
CA ASP A 577 -7.32 14.77 -33.44
C ASP A 577 -6.75 13.62 -32.59
N PRO A 578 -7.29 12.38 -32.71
CA PRO A 578 -6.84 11.27 -31.87
C PRO A 578 -5.36 10.91 -32.03
N ASP A 579 -4.81 11.07 -33.24
CA ASP A 579 -3.42 10.68 -33.52
C ASP A 579 -2.43 11.73 -32.99
N ALA A 580 -2.80 13.01 -33.06
CA ALA A 580 -2.01 14.08 -32.45
C ALA A 580 -2.02 14.00 -30.92
N TYR A 581 -3.18 13.76 -30.33
CA TYR A 581 -3.37 13.57 -28.88
C TYR A 581 -2.53 12.38 -28.38
N LEU A 582 -2.59 11.27 -29.08
CA LEU A 582 -1.87 10.06 -28.71
C LEU A 582 -0.35 10.25 -28.82
N ARG A 583 0.14 10.90 -29.89
CA ARG A 583 1.56 11.24 -30.02
C ARG A 583 2.04 12.08 -28.85
N TYR A 584 1.32 13.14 -28.52
CA TYR A 584 1.70 14.01 -27.41
C TYR A 584 1.70 13.27 -26.06
N SER A 585 0.70 12.42 -25.82
CA SER A 585 0.65 11.57 -24.62
C SER A 585 1.86 10.64 -24.53
N LYS A 586 2.25 9.99 -25.62
CA LYS A 586 3.45 9.13 -25.69
C LYS A 586 4.74 9.93 -25.51
N ASP A 587 4.84 11.12 -26.07
CA ASP A 587 6.01 11.99 -25.91
C ASP A 587 6.22 12.39 -24.45
N TRP A 588 5.15 12.67 -23.73
CA TRP A 588 5.21 12.95 -22.30
C TRP A 588 5.44 11.70 -21.43
N TYR A 589 4.88 10.58 -21.81
CA TYR A 589 5.16 9.29 -21.19
C TYR A 589 6.65 8.95 -21.28
N ASP A 590 7.26 9.07 -22.44
CA ASP A 590 8.70 8.89 -22.64
C ASP A 590 9.52 9.89 -21.82
N GLY A 591 9.09 11.14 -21.75
CA GLY A 591 9.69 12.16 -20.90
C GLY A 591 9.64 11.79 -19.41
N SER A 592 8.52 11.19 -18.94
CA SER A 592 8.38 10.70 -17.57
C SER A 592 9.31 9.52 -17.28
N ILE A 593 9.44 8.57 -18.23
CA ILE A 593 10.41 7.48 -18.12
C ILE A 593 11.83 8.04 -17.98
N ARG A 594 12.19 9.04 -18.82
CA ARG A 594 13.54 9.64 -18.75
C ARG A 594 13.81 10.35 -17.44
N ALA A 595 12.81 11.04 -16.86
CA ALA A 595 12.92 11.68 -15.58
C ALA A 595 13.16 10.65 -14.46
N MET A 596 12.36 9.58 -14.43
CA MET A 596 12.49 8.46 -13.50
C MET A 596 13.86 7.77 -13.63
N ASP A 597 14.31 7.46 -14.82
CA ASP A 597 15.62 6.84 -15.09
C ASP A 597 16.79 7.66 -14.53
N THR A 598 16.69 8.98 -14.58
CA THR A 598 17.70 9.87 -13.97
C THR A 598 17.75 9.69 -12.45
N GLU A 599 16.61 9.54 -11.77
CA GLU A 599 16.57 9.33 -10.32
C GLU A 599 17.08 7.92 -9.94
N ILE A 600 16.80 6.91 -10.76
CA ILE A 600 17.42 5.58 -10.62
C ILE A 600 18.95 5.70 -10.69
N GLY A 601 19.48 6.53 -11.60
CA GLY A 601 20.92 6.82 -11.69
C GLY A 601 21.49 7.33 -10.39
N ARG A 602 20.82 8.30 -9.76
CA ARG A 602 21.23 8.86 -8.45
C ARG A 602 21.25 7.80 -7.33
N LEU A 603 20.25 6.91 -7.31
CA LEU A 603 20.21 5.80 -6.36
C LEU A 603 21.43 4.88 -6.52
N VAL A 604 21.72 4.47 -7.76
CA VAL A 604 22.85 3.58 -8.05
C VAL A 604 24.21 4.27 -7.76
N GLU A 605 24.35 5.55 -8.08
CA GLU A 605 25.55 6.33 -7.71
C GLU A 605 25.73 6.37 -6.19
N ARG A 606 24.67 6.61 -5.43
CA ARG A 606 24.73 6.62 -3.98
C ARG A 606 25.17 5.27 -3.39
N LEU A 607 24.67 4.15 -3.94
CA LEU A 607 25.10 2.83 -3.53
C LEU A 607 26.62 2.61 -3.81
N ARG A 608 27.13 3.12 -4.93
CA ARG A 608 28.58 3.10 -5.23
C ARG A 608 29.38 3.93 -4.23
N ASP A 609 28.95 5.16 -3.95
CA ASP A 609 29.61 6.07 -3.00
C ASP A 609 29.68 5.49 -1.58
N LEU A 610 28.66 4.74 -1.17
CA LEU A 610 28.59 4.07 0.12
C LEU A 610 29.34 2.72 0.14
N GLY A 611 29.88 2.25 -0.99
CA GLY A 611 30.48 0.93 -1.12
C GLY A 611 29.49 -0.23 -1.00
N LEU A 612 28.23 0.02 -1.23
CA LEU A 612 27.13 -0.96 -1.15
C LEU A 612 26.84 -1.65 -2.49
N ALA A 613 27.29 -1.09 -3.62
CA ALA A 613 26.94 -1.59 -4.94
C ALA A 613 27.34 -3.05 -5.17
N GLU A 614 28.57 -3.43 -4.77
CA GLU A 614 29.11 -4.80 -4.91
C GLU A 614 28.45 -5.80 -3.93
N ARG A 615 27.77 -5.30 -2.92
CA ARG A 615 27.14 -6.08 -1.85
C ARG A 615 25.60 -6.01 -1.90
N SER A 616 25.04 -5.53 -3.00
CA SER A 616 23.60 -5.38 -3.15
C SER A 616 23.09 -6.03 -4.43
N VAL A 617 21.82 -6.43 -4.38
CA VAL A 617 21.03 -6.86 -5.54
C VAL A 617 19.84 -5.94 -5.68
N ILE A 618 19.60 -5.45 -6.91
CA ILE A 618 18.42 -4.65 -7.25
C ILE A 618 17.63 -5.38 -8.34
N ALA A 619 16.34 -5.54 -8.12
CA ALA A 619 15.39 -5.97 -9.13
C ALA A 619 14.52 -4.77 -9.57
N PHE A 620 14.61 -4.40 -10.84
CA PHE A 620 13.75 -3.38 -11.48
C PHE A 620 12.71 -4.10 -12.32
N TYR A 621 11.44 -3.77 -12.11
CA TYR A 621 10.33 -4.34 -12.86
C TYR A 621 9.18 -3.35 -12.97
N ALA A 622 8.30 -3.53 -13.96
CA ALA A 622 6.99 -2.91 -13.94
C ALA A 622 5.94 -3.91 -13.48
N ASP A 623 4.96 -3.44 -12.72
CA ASP A 623 3.81 -4.24 -12.32
C ASP A 623 2.87 -4.56 -13.49
N HIS A 624 2.70 -3.62 -14.41
CA HIS A 624 2.01 -3.77 -15.68
C HIS A 624 2.44 -2.65 -16.63
N GLY A 625 1.95 -2.71 -17.86
CA GLY A 625 2.13 -1.66 -18.86
C GLY A 625 0.96 -0.68 -18.93
N GLU A 626 0.82 -0.01 -20.08
CA GLU A 626 -0.16 1.02 -20.36
C GLU A 626 -0.67 0.89 -21.81
N GLU A 627 -1.97 0.95 -22.03
CA GLU A 627 -2.53 0.92 -23.38
C GLU A 627 -2.62 2.34 -23.97
N PHE A 628 -2.12 2.49 -25.19
CA PHE A 628 -2.17 3.72 -26.01
C PHE A 628 -2.93 3.48 -27.30
N HIS A 629 -4.19 3.08 -27.21
CA HIS A 629 -5.06 2.66 -28.31
C HIS A 629 -4.58 1.43 -29.07
N ASP A 630 -3.69 0.63 -28.49
CA ASP A 630 -3.22 -0.61 -29.12
C ASP A 630 -4.40 -1.56 -29.40
N HIS A 631 -5.40 -1.60 -28.50
CA HIS A 631 -6.69 -2.30 -28.66
C HIS A 631 -7.87 -1.32 -28.56
N GLY A 632 -7.68 -0.06 -28.94
CA GLY A 632 -8.72 0.97 -29.05
C GLY A 632 -9.06 1.70 -27.74
N ARG A 633 -8.28 1.49 -26.67
CA ARG A 633 -8.46 2.12 -25.35
C ARG A 633 -7.16 2.81 -24.91
N MET A 634 -7.27 3.58 -23.85
CA MET A 634 -6.12 4.07 -23.08
C MET A 634 -6.26 3.58 -21.65
N TRP A 635 -5.15 3.55 -20.90
CA TRP A 635 -5.11 3.15 -19.51
C TRP A 635 -4.79 1.64 -19.32
N HIS A 636 -5.01 1.10 -18.12
CA HIS A 636 -4.68 -0.26 -17.71
C HIS A 636 -5.80 -0.91 -16.89
N GLY A 637 -5.65 -2.17 -16.51
CA GLY A 637 -6.64 -2.91 -15.73
C GLY A 637 -7.85 -3.43 -16.52
N GLN A 638 -7.92 -3.17 -17.81
CA GLN A 638 -9.09 -3.47 -18.64
C GLN A 638 -8.94 -4.72 -19.52
N SER A 639 -7.73 -5.18 -19.73
CA SER A 639 -7.40 -6.37 -20.52
C SER A 639 -6.10 -6.99 -20.02
N ILE A 640 -5.67 -8.09 -20.64
CA ILE A 640 -4.40 -8.77 -20.40
C ILE A 640 -3.64 -8.99 -21.70
N TYR A 641 -3.72 -8.00 -22.60
CA TYR A 641 -2.94 -8.00 -23.84
C TYR A 641 -1.47 -7.67 -23.58
N GLY A 642 -0.64 -7.91 -24.59
CA GLY A 642 0.83 -7.87 -24.51
C GLY A 642 1.37 -6.57 -23.95
N GLU A 643 0.84 -5.41 -24.40
CA GLU A 643 1.25 -4.08 -23.92
C GLU A 643 1.02 -3.85 -22.43
N LEU A 644 0.14 -4.66 -21.82
CA LEU A 644 -0.20 -4.55 -20.39
C LEU A 644 0.51 -5.58 -19.52
N VAL A 645 0.75 -6.82 -20.01
CA VAL A 645 1.29 -7.88 -19.16
C VAL A 645 2.71 -8.33 -19.54
N ARG A 646 3.25 -7.94 -20.71
CA ARG A 646 4.67 -8.16 -21.01
C ARG A 646 5.48 -6.97 -20.49
N VAL A 647 6.14 -7.17 -19.39
CA VAL A 647 6.77 -6.09 -18.62
C VAL A 647 8.30 -6.17 -18.63
N PRO A 648 9.02 -5.08 -18.39
CA PRO A 648 10.45 -5.12 -18.18
C PRO A 648 10.77 -5.82 -16.84
N LEU A 649 11.86 -6.58 -16.85
CA LEU A 649 12.49 -7.13 -15.66
C LEU A 649 14.02 -7.12 -15.84
N ILE A 650 14.72 -6.44 -14.92
CA ILE A 650 16.18 -6.32 -14.90
C ILE A 650 16.67 -6.64 -13.49
N LEU A 651 17.61 -7.58 -13.37
CA LEU A 651 18.34 -7.83 -12.13
C LEU A 651 19.76 -7.27 -12.26
N TRP A 652 20.16 -6.45 -11.28
CA TRP A 652 21.51 -5.89 -11.21
C TRP A 652 22.09 -6.10 -9.81
N GLY A 653 23.33 -6.50 -9.77
CA GLY A 653 24.07 -6.74 -8.52
C GLY A 653 25.46 -7.26 -8.84
N PRO A 654 26.51 -6.41 -8.97
CA PRO A 654 27.81 -6.78 -9.53
C PRO A 654 28.48 -7.98 -8.83
N GLY A 655 28.27 -8.15 -7.54
CA GLY A 655 28.81 -9.29 -6.77
C GLY A 655 27.94 -10.56 -6.84
N HIS A 656 26.70 -10.50 -7.37
CA HIS A 656 25.70 -11.57 -7.20
C HIS A 656 25.04 -11.98 -8.52
N VAL A 657 24.97 -11.10 -9.50
CA VAL A 657 24.34 -11.31 -10.82
C VAL A 657 25.42 -11.21 -11.90
N ALA A 658 25.55 -12.22 -12.75
CA ALA A 658 26.52 -12.21 -13.82
C ALA A 658 26.21 -11.10 -14.84
N LYS A 659 27.27 -10.39 -15.26
CA LYS A 659 27.17 -9.32 -16.26
C LYS A 659 26.82 -9.83 -17.65
N GLY A 660 25.89 -9.14 -18.32
CA GLY A 660 25.54 -9.36 -19.73
C GLY A 660 24.75 -10.63 -19.97
N VAL A 661 23.94 -11.05 -18.99
CA VAL A 661 23.01 -12.17 -19.15
C VAL A 661 21.74 -11.68 -19.82
N LYS A 662 21.38 -12.30 -20.93
CA LYS A 662 20.11 -12.09 -21.62
C LYS A 662 19.29 -13.38 -21.54
N ILE A 663 18.07 -13.30 -21.03
CA ILE A 663 17.21 -14.46 -20.75
C ILE A 663 15.98 -14.36 -21.66
N ASP A 664 15.89 -15.27 -22.63
CA ASP A 664 14.75 -15.36 -23.56
C ASP A 664 13.63 -16.27 -23.01
N GLU A 665 13.93 -17.10 -22.00
CA GLU A 665 12.94 -17.97 -21.35
C GLU A 665 11.84 -17.12 -20.72
N PRO A 666 10.56 -17.42 -20.99
CA PRO A 666 9.45 -16.75 -20.33
C PRO A 666 9.44 -17.04 -18.82
N VAL A 667 9.32 -15.97 -18.03
CA VAL A 667 9.26 -15.99 -16.56
C VAL A 667 8.06 -15.20 -16.07
N GLU A 668 7.66 -15.41 -14.85
CA GLU A 668 6.56 -14.71 -14.19
C GLU A 668 7.08 -13.76 -13.11
N LEU A 669 6.40 -12.63 -12.87
CA LEU A 669 6.83 -11.72 -11.80
C LEU A 669 6.75 -12.37 -10.40
N ILE A 670 5.89 -13.37 -10.19
CA ILE A 670 5.88 -14.16 -8.94
C ILE A 670 7.17 -14.98 -8.74
N ASP A 671 8.05 -15.09 -9.73
CA ASP A 671 9.36 -15.71 -9.63
C ASP A 671 10.41 -14.79 -8.98
N VAL A 672 10.12 -13.49 -8.86
CA VAL A 672 11.05 -12.50 -8.30
C VAL A 672 11.31 -12.76 -6.81
N MET A 673 10.26 -12.96 -6.01
CA MET A 673 10.42 -13.24 -4.57
C MET A 673 11.29 -14.47 -4.30
N PRO A 674 10.99 -15.68 -4.83
CA PRO A 674 11.85 -16.85 -4.59
C PRO A 674 13.28 -16.66 -5.12
N THR A 675 13.48 -15.87 -6.17
CA THR A 675 14.81 -15.56 -6.71
C THR A 675 15.63 -14.71 -5.75
N LEU A 676 15.03 -13.63 -5.21
CA LEU A 676 15.71 -12.75 -4.27
C LEU A 676 16.04 -13.47 -2.94
N LEU A 677 15.13 -14.32 -2.45
CA LEU A 677 15.37 -15.14 -1.26
C LEU A 677 16.52 -16.14 -1.49
N ASP A 678 16.55 -16.83 -2.65
CA ASP A 678 17.61 -17.77 -3.02
C ASP A 678 18.98 -17.07 -3.15
N LEU A 679 19.02 -15.89 -3.80
CA LEU A 679 20.26 -15.09 -3.88
C LEU A 679 20.75 -14.65 -2.48
N SER A 680 19.83 -14.43 -1.55
CA SER A 680 20.13 -14.04 -0.17
C SER A 680 20.42 -15.23 0.76
N GLY A 681 20.34 -16.47 0.27
CA GLY A 681 20.51 -17.67 1.06
C GLY A 681 19.40 -17.86 2.12
N LEU A 682 18.24 -17.23 1.93
CA LEU A 682 17.08 -17.37 2.80
C LEU A 682 16.21 -18.56 2.35
N PRO A 683 15.54 -19.23 3.29
CA PRO A 683 14.65 -20.34 2.94
C PRO A 683 13.44 -19.86 2.14
N PRO A 684 12.90 -20.69 1.24
CA PRO A 684 11.66 -20.36 0.54
C PRO A 684 10.51 -20.23 1.54
N SER A 685 9.64 -19.23 1.30
CA SER A 685 8.43 -19.05 2.12
C SER A 685 7.38 -20.12 1.79
N PRO A 686 6.59 -20.58 2.78
CA PRO A 686 5.53 -21.54 2.55
C PRO A 686 4.48 -21.04 1.55
N GLY A 687 4.04 -21.92 0.65
CA GLY A 687 2.93 -21.65 -0.27
C GLY A 687 3.28 -20.84 -1.51
N MET A 688 4.54 -20.38 -1.69
CA MET A 688 4.96 -19.72 -2.92
C MET A 688 4.61 -20.52 -4.17
N GLN A 689 4.11 -19.86 -5.20
CA GLN A 689 3.74 -20.46 -6.48
C GLN A 689 4.76 -20.16 -7.58
N GLY A 690 5.62 -19.15 -7.38
CA GLY A 690 6.79 -18.86 -8.19
C GLY A 690 7.96 -19.81 -7.91
N GLN A 691 9.00 -19.73 -8.75
CA GLN A 691 10.24 -20.48 -8.59
C GLN A 691 11.46 -19.57 -8.76
N SER A 692 12.60 -19.94 -8.17
CA SER A 692 13.83 -19.16 -8.32
C SER A 692 14.33 -19.16 -9.74
N MET A 693 14.57 -17.97 -10.30
CA MET A 693 15.22 -17.77 -11.60
C MET A 693 16.76 -17.85 -11.53
N ARG A 694 17.34 -18.11 -10.36
CA ARG A 694 18.80 -18.18 -10.19
C ARG A 694 19.50 -19.13 -11.17
N PRO A 695 18.92 -20.30 -11.57
CA PRO A 695 19.52 -21.14 -12.60
C PRO A 695 19.66 -20.46 -13.98
N LEU A 696 18.82 -19.46 -14.27
CA LEU A 696 18.88 -18.70 -15.55
C LEU A 696 19.92 -17.59 -15.52
N LEU A 697 20.40 -17.17 -14.34
CA LEU A 697 21.35 -16.08 -14.15
C LEU A 697 22.82 -16.47 -14.46
N ALA A 698 23.09 -17.74 -14.70
CA ALA A 698 24.43 -18.19 -15.04
C ALA A 698 24.80 -17.81 -16.50
N LYS A 699 26.06 -17.42 -16.75
CA LYS A 699 26.52 -17.11 -18.10
C LYS A 699 26.37 -18.31 -19.07
N ALA A 700 26.03 -18.02 -20.33
CA ALA A 700 26.07 -19.00 -21.38
C ALA A 700 27.44 -19.70 -21.45
N GLY A 701 27.47 -21.05 -21.31
CA GLY A 701 28.71 -21.87 -21.25
C GLY A 701 28.91 -22.60 -19.93
N GLY A 702 28.23 -22.17 -18.81
CA GLY A 702 28.00 -23.01 -17.64
C GLY A 702 26.74 -23.87 -17.83
N ALA A 703 26.31 -24.59 -16.80
CA ALA A 703 25.04 -25.31 -16.80
C ALA A 703 23.84 -24.33 -16.67
N ALA A 704 23.79 -23.29 -17.54
CA ALA A 704 22.73 -22.29 -17.55
C ALA A 704 21.36 -22.98 -17.70
N GLY A 705 20.44 -22.70 -16.80
CA GLY A 705 19.12 -23.33 -16.77
C GLY A 705 19.07 -24.72 -16.13
N ALA A 706 20.20 -25.33 -15.70
CA ALA A 706 20.17 -26.58 -14.96
C ALA A 706 19.39 -26.38 -13.63
N GLY A 707 18.26 -27.12 -13.50
CA GLY A 707 17.33 -26.98 -12.38
C GLY A 707 16.14 -26.04 -12.61
N TRP A 708 16.14 -25.26 -13.70
CA TRP A 708 14.96 -24.51 -14.12
C TRP A 708 13.88 -25.44 -14.66
N LYS A 709 12.68 -25.29 -14.18
CA LYS A 709 11.52 -26.05 -14.69
C LYS A 709 10.65 -25.11 -15.50
N ARG A 710 10.65 -25.29 -16.82
CA ARG A 710 9.75 -24.51 -17.68
C ARG A 710 8.30 -24.74 -17.25
N ARG A 711 7.58 -23.67 -17.06
CA ARG A 711 6.14 -23.65 -16.81
C ARG A 711 5.50 -22.55 -17.66
N PRO A 712 4.26 -22.75 -18.11
CA PRO A 712 3.53 -21.75 -18.86
C PRO A 712 3.22 -20.53 -17.96
N PRO A 713 3.67 -19.31 -18.32
CA PRO A 713 3.24 -18.11 -17.59
C PRO A 713 1.73 -17.88 -17.71
N ILE A 714 1.18 -17.34 -16.63
CA ILE A 714 -0.25 -17.04 -16.50
C ILE A 714 -0.46 -15.55 -16.22
N ALA A 715 -1.49 -15.01 -16.86
CA ALA A 715 -2.04 -13.71 -16.48
C ALA A 715 -3.55 -13.79 -16.31
N GLU A 716 -4.09 -13.04 -15.36
CA GLU A 716 -5.53 -13.03 -15.08
C GLU A 716 -6.07 -11.62 -14.89
N LYS A 717 -7.31 -11.44 -15.29
CA LYS A 717 -8.08 -10.23 -15.06
C LYS A 717 -9.40 -10.59 -14.43
N GLN A 718 -9.66 -10.00 -13.27
CA GLN A 718 -10.95 -10.08 -12.61
C GLN A 718 -11.76 -8.78 -12.83
N THR A 719 -13.06 -8.82 -12.59
CA THR A 719 -13.92 -7.65 -12.66
C THR A 719 -13.42 -6.58 -11.68
N LEU A 720 -13.07 -5.40 -12.16
CA LEU A 720 -12.88 -4.23 -11.32
C LEU A 720 -14.27 -3.75 -10.85
N GLY A 721 -14.50 -3.66 -9.54
CA GLY A 721 -15.81 -3.35 -8.97
C GLY A 721 -16.38 -2.03 -9.47
N GLY A 722 -17.61 -2.10 -10.00
CA GLY A 722 -18.35 -1.00 -10.59
C GLY A 722 -18.90 -1.42 -11.96
N THR A 723 -20.21 -1.38 -12.12
CA THR A 723 -20.93 -1.91 -13.29
C THR A 723 -20.70 -1.13 -14.60
N ASP A 724 -20.06 0.03 -14.54
CA ASP A 724 -19.90 0.93 -15.68
C ASP A 724 -18.49 0.98 -16.30
N PHE A 725 -17.54 0.21 -15.75
CA PHE A 725 -16.32 -0.04 -16.50
C PHE A 725 -16.61 -1.04 -17.63
N PRO A 726 -16.07 -0.80 -18.85
CA PRO A 726 -16.04 -1.82 -19.90
C PRO A 726 -15.33 -3.11 -19.45
N SER A 727 -14.92 -3.16 -18.22
CA SER A 727 -14.09 -4.14 -17.52
C SER A 727 -14.89 -5.14 -16.66
N ALA A 728 -16.20 -5.27 -16.83
CA ALA A 728 -16.94 -6.42 -16.28
C ALA A 728 -16.41 -7.77 -16.83
N ALA A 729 -15.43 -7.72 -17.73
CA ALA A 729 -14.80 -8.91 -18.29
C ALA A 729 -13.92 -9.61 -17.24
N VAL A 730 -14.01 -10.95 -17.20
CA VAL A 730 -13.09 -11.85 -16.52
C VAL A 730 -12.36 -12.63 -17.59
N SER A 731 -11.05 -12.57 -17.59
CA SER A 731 -10.21 -13.22 -18.60
C SER A 731 -8.99 -13.86 -17.95
N TYR A 732 -8.56 -14.98 -18.50
CA TYR A 732 -7.35 -15.67 -18.11
C TYR A 732 -6.49 -15.92 -19.34
N ALA A 733 -5.17 -15.79 -19.20
CA ALA A 733 -4.23 -16.07 -20.29
C ALA A 733 -3.20 -17.09 -19.84
N ILE A 734 -2.77 -17.93 -20.81
CA ILE A 734 -1.68 -18.88 -20.65
C ILE A 734 -0.74 -18.78 -21.86
N MET A 735 0.58 -18.79 -21.60
CA MET A 735 1.62 -18.74 -22.62
C MET A 735 2.38 -20.06 -22.63
N ASP A 736 2.26 -20.85 -23.74
CA ASP A 736 3.01 -22.09 -23.89
C ASP A 736 3.51 -22.30 -25.32
N GLY A 737 4.80 -22.57 -25.46
CA GLY A 737 5.47 -22.62 -26.75
C GLY A 737 5.47 -21.24 -27.42
N ASN A 738 4.97 -21.18 -28.66
CA ASN A 738 4.84 -19.93 -29.41
C ASN A 738 3.47 -19.28 -29.25
N TRP A 739 2.63 -19.79 -28.35
CA TRP A 739 1.23 -19.39 -28.29
C TRP A 739 0.88 -18.70 -26.99
N LYS A 740 0.05 -17.66 -27.09
CA LYS A 740 -0.69 -17.07 -25.98
C LYS A 740 -2.18 -17.26 -26.25
N LEU A 741 -2.85 -17.98 -25.36
CA LEU A 741 -4.32 -18.09 -25.36
C LEU A 741 -4.90 -17.16 -24.31
N ILE A 742 -5.90 -16.38 -24.68
CA ILE A 742 -6.78 -15.65 -23.75
C ILE A 742 -8.16 -16.32 -23.77
N HIS A 743 -8.65 -16.74 -22.60
CA HIS A 743 -10.01 -17.24 -22.39
C HIS A 743 -10.83 -16.14 -21.71
N ASN A 744 -11.81 -15.58 -22.42
CA ASN A 744 -12.72 -14.55 -21.96
C ASN A 744 -13.96 -15.19 -21.34
N VAL A 745 -13.96 -15.44 -20.03
CA VAL A 745 -15.03 -16.15 -19.31
C VAL A 745 -16.26 -15.27 -19.13
N VAL A 746 -16.04 -14.01 -18.76
CA VAL A 746 -17.10 -12.98 -18.74
C VAL A 746 -16.71 -11.92 -19.75
N ARG A 747 -17.52 -11.74 -20.78
CA ARG A 747 -17.15 -10.91 -21.93
C ARG A 747 -18.33 -10.09 -22.48
N PRO A 748 -18.05 -8.95 -23.13
CA PRO A 748 -19.02 -8.26 -24.00
C PRO A 748 -19.46 -9.18 -25.16
N PRO A 749 -20.67 -8.98 -25.72
CA PRO A 749 -21.20 -9.84 -26.79
C PRO A 749 -20.34 -9.88 -28.07
N ASP A 750 -19.62 -8.82 -28.35
CA ASP A 750 -18.74 -8.64 -29.51
C ASP A 750 -17.34 -9.26 -29.34
N LYS A 751 -17.00 -9.67 -28.12
CA LYS A 751 -15.68 -10.25 -27.83
C LYS A 751 -15.73 -11.79 -27.93
N PRO A 752 -14.78 -12.45 -28.67
CA PRO A 752 -14.75 -13.90 -28.75
C PRO A 752 -14.42 -14.54 -27.41
N GLU A 753 -14.82 -15.80 -27.22
CA GLU A 753 -14.51 -16.60 -26.02
C GLU A 753 -13.03 -16.88 -25.92
N PHE A 754 -12.42 -17.26 -27.02
CA PHE A 754 -11.00 -17.54 -27.11
C PHE A 754 -10.33 -16.60 -28.11
N GLU A 755 -9.18 -16.08 -27.70
CA GLU A 755 -8.25 -15.35 -28.56
C GLU A 755 -6.90 -16.04 -28.49
N LEU A 756 -6.32 -16.38 -29.66
CA LEU A 756 -5.02 -17.02 -29.75
C LEU A 756 -4.06 -16.13 -30.55
N PHE A 757 -2.85 -15.95 -30.03
CA PHE A 757 -1.84 -15.08 -30.61
C PHE A 757 -0.50 -15.80 -30.71
N ASP A 758 0.32 -15.45 -31.71
CA ASP A 758 1.73 -15.85 -31.74
C ASP A 758 2.51 -15.01 -30.75
N PHE A 759 2.94 -15.62 -29.67
CA PHE A 759 3.58 -14.93 -28.54
C PHE A 759 4.86 -14.18 -28.92
N TYR A 760 5.61 -14.64 -29.90
CA TYR A 760 6.88 -14.01 -30.30
C TYR A 760 6.75 -13.10 -31.52
N GLN A 761 5.90 -13.43 -32.48
CA GLN A 761 5.76 -12.66 -33.72
C GLN A 761 4.71 -11.53 -33.57
N ASP A 762 3.78 -11.68 -32.63
CA ASP A 762 2.72 -10.71 -32.34
C ASP A 762 2.75 -10.31 -30.86
N PRO A 763 3.80 -9.62 -30.40
CA PRO A 763 4.00 -9.32 -28.98
C PRO A 763 2.92 -8.42 -28.36
N LEU A 764 2.12 -7.73 -29.17
CA LEU A 764 1.02 -6.86 -28.72
C LEU A 764 -0.37 -7.48 -28.96
N ASP A 765 -0.43 -8.77 -29.33
CA ASP A 765 -1.70 -9.52 -29.49
C ASP A 765 -2.69 -8.87 -30.50
N GLN A 766 -2.19 -8.45 -31.67
CA GLN A 766 -2.98 -7.71 -32.67
C GLN A 766 -3.79 -8.62 -33.59
N ARG A 767 -3.34 -9.87 -33.82
CA ARG A 767 -3.97 -10.81 -34.75
C ARG A 767 -4.45 -12.07 -34.05
N ASN A 768 -5.76 -12.16 -33.80
CA ASN A 768 -6.36 -13.39 -33.28
C ASN A 768 -6.41 -14.50 -34.34
N VAL A 769 -5.70 -15.60 -34.13
CA VAL A 769 -5.62 -16.77 -35.01
C VAL A 769 -6.33 -18.02 -34.45
N ALA A 770 -7.20 -17.87 -33.45
CA ALA A 770 -7.89 -18.99 -32.78
C ALA A 770 -8.66 -19.89 -33.77
N ALA A 771 -9.29 -19.30 -34.78
CA ALA A 771 -10.01 -20.06 -35.79
C ALA A 771 -9.09 -20.88 -36.73
N GLU A 772 -7.81 -20.48 -36.85
CA GLU A 772 -6.81 -21.16 -37.71
C GLU A 772 -6.18 -22.37 -36.97
N HIS A 773 -6.20 -22.35 -35.60
CA HIS A 773 -5.51 -23.33 -34.75
C HIS A 773 -6.39 -23.90 -33.62
N PRO A 774 -7.55 -24.53 -33.92
CA PRO A 774 -8.48 -25.01 -32.90
C PRO A 774 -7.87 -26.08 -31.98
N ASP A 775 -6.97 -26.89 -32.45
CA ASP A 775 -6.25 -27.89 -31.66
C ASP A 775 -5.35 -27.28 -30.59
N VAL A 776 -4.70 -26.14 -30.92
CA VAL A 776 -3.89 -25.37 -29.94
C VAL A 776 -4.82 -24.73 -28.89
N VAL A 777 -5.94 -24.15 -29.32
CA VAL A 777 -6.95 -23.60 -28.39
C VAL A 777 -7.41 -24.64 -27.39
N ASP A 778 -7.83 -25.82 -27.86
CA ASP A 778 -8.30 -26.93 -27.01
C ASP A 778 -7.22 -27.40 -26.00
N ARG A 779 -5.99 -27.50 -26.44
CA ARG A 779 -4.86 -27.90 -25.59
C ARG A 779 -4.60 -26.87 -24.49
N LEU A 780 -4.46 -25.58 -24.85
CA LEU A 780 -4.15 -24.52 -23.92
C LEU A 780 -5.31 -24.22 -22.96
N ALA A 781 -6.56 -24.32 -23.42
CA ALA A 781 -7.73 -24.18 -22.57
C ALA A 781 -7.74 -25.23 -21.44
N LYS A 782 -7.45 -26.51 -21.76
CA LYS A 782 -7.33 -27.57 -20.75
C LYS A 782 -6.21 -27.31 -19.73
N MET A 783 -5.08 -26.79 -20.19
CA MET A 783 -3.96 -26.45 -19.32
C MET A 783 -4.36 -25.29 -18.37
N LEU A 784 -5.04 -24.27 -18.90
CA LEU A 784 -5.53 -23.13 -18.15
C LEU A 784 -6.57 -23.52 -17.11
N ASP A 785 -7.49 -24.43 -17.46
CA ASP A 785 -8.48 -24.99 -16.50
C ASP A 785 -7.79 -25.74 -15.35
N GLY A 786 -6.76 -26.52 -15.66
CA GLY A 786 -5.96 -27.24 -14.65
C GLY A 786 -5.25 -26.27 -13.68
N TRP A 787 -4.65 -25.20 -14.22
CA TRP A 787 -4.04 -24.14 -13.43
C TRP A 787 -5.08 -23.45 -12.54
N HIS A 788 -6.23 -23.06 -13.10
CA HIS A 788 -7.30 -22.37 -12.37
C HIS A 788 -7.82 -23.22 -11.19
N GLN A 789 -8.01 -24.52 -11.38
CA GLN A 789 -8.39 -25.43 -10.29
C GLN A 789 -7.33 -25.47 -9.19
N MET A 790 -6.05 -25.54 -9.55
CA MET A 790 -4.93 -25.52 -8.59
C MET A 790 -4.88 -24.20 -7.81
N ALA A 791 -4.94 -23.05 -8.48
CA ALA A 791 -4.89 -21.74 -7.85
C ALA A 791 -6.11 -21.50 -6.93
N ALA A 792 -7.31 -21.90 -7.38
CA ALA A 792 -8.54 -21.79 -6.59
C ALA A 792 -8.52 -22.69 -5.35
N ALA A 793 -7.95 -23.90 -5.46
CA ALA A 793 -7.80 -24.80 -4.31
C ALA A 793 -6.81 -24.27 -3.25
N ALA A 794 -5.82 -23.49 -3.69
CA ALA A 794 -4.84 -22.84 -2.82
C ALA A 794 -5.31 -21.48 -2.26
N LYS A 795 -6.54 -21.04 -2.58
CA LYS A 795 -7.05 -19.72 -2.21
C LYS A 795 -7.00 -19.47 -0.71
N LEU A 796 -6.40 -18.36 -0.32
CA LEU A 796 -6.35 -17.89 1.07
C LEU A 796 -7.73 -17.41 1.53
N LYS A 797 -8.03 -17.65 2.80
CA LYS A 797 -9.26 -17.15 3.41
C LYS A 797 -9.09 -15.70 3.82
N PRO A 798 -10.04 -14.81 3.50
CA PRO A 798 -10.04 -13.44 4.00
C PRO A 798 -10.06 -13.39 5.52
N ASP A 799 -9.41 -12.41 6.13
CA ASP A 799 -9.38 -12.23 7.60
C ASP A 799 -10.78 -12.10 8.22
N SER A 800 -11.73 -11.53 7.47
CA SER A 800 -13.13 -11.43 7.88
C SER A 800 -13.83 -12.79 8.07
N GLU A 801 -13.39 -13.84 7.38
CA GLU A 801 -13.90 -15.19 7.59
C GLU A 801 -13.25 -15.87 8.79
N LEU A 802 -11.98 -15.60 9.04
CA LEU A 802 -11.23 -16.12 10.18
C LEU A 802 -11.74 -15.55 11.51
N THR A 803 -12.25 -14.32 11.50
CA THR A 803 -12.80 -13.62 12.67
C THR A 803 -14.28 -13.88 12.90
N LYS A 804 -14.96 -14.58 11.99
CA LYS A 804 -16.39 -14.86 12.06
C LYS A 804 -16.71 -15.77 13.25
N GLY A 805 -17.47 -15.23 14.21
CA GLY A 805 -17.84 -15.94 15.45
C GLY A 805 -16.94 -15.67 16.66
N MET A 806 -15.93 -14.82 16.54
CA MET A 806 -15.15 -14.35 17.69
C MET A 806 -15.94 -13.35 18.54
N SER A 807 -15.70 -13.37 19.87
CA SER A 807 -16.27 -12.36 20.77
C SER A 807 -15.66 -10.98 20.51
N ARG A 808 -16.35 -9.94 20.97
CA ARG A 808 -15.83 -8.55 20.86
C ARG A 808 -14.49 -8.39 21.56
N GLU A 809 -14.31 -9.03 22.72
CA GLU A 809 -13.04 -9.00 23.47
C GLU A 809 -11.91 -9.71 22.70
N GLN A 810 -12.20 -10.84 22.05
CA GLN A 810 -11.23 -11.55 21.23
C GLN A 810 -10.84 -10.76 19.99
N LEU A 811 -11.80 -10.07 19.36
CA LEU A 811 -11.55 -9.19 18.23
C LEU A 811 -10.73 -7.96 18.66
N GLU A 812 -11.04 -7.36 19.80
CA GLU A 812 -10.28 -6.24 20.36
C GLU A 812 -8.84 -6.65 20.73
N GLN A 813 -8.65 -7.86 21.24
CA GLN A 813 -7.34 -8.41 21.52
C GLN A 813 -6.53 -8.63 20.23
N LEU A 814 -7.13 -9.20 19.20
CA LEU A 814 -6.48 -9.37 17.89
C LEU A 814 -6.18 -8.03 17.20
N ARG A 815 -7.08 -7.04 17.38
CA ARG A 815 -6.86 -5.67 16.91
C ARG A 815 -5.71 -4.99 17.64
N SER A 816 -5.62 -5.16 18.95
CA SER A 816 -4.53 -4.60 19.76
C SER A 816 -3.18 -5.21 19.42
N LEU A 817 -3.17 -6.44 18.91
CA LEU A 817 -1.98 -7.15 18.42
C LEU A 817 -1.70 -6.90 16.92
N GLY A 818 -2.53 -6.10 16.24
CA GLY A 818 -2.34 -5.77 14.82
C GLY A 818 -2.76 -6.86 13.82
N TYR A 819 -3.33 -7.98 14.28
CA TYR A 819 -3.74 -9.10 13.41
C TYR A 819 -5.06 -8.87 12.68
N VAL A 820 -5.92 -7.98 13.17
CA VAL A 820 -7.21 -7.64 12.56
C VAL A 820 -7.47 -6.13 12.76
N LYS A 821 -7.93 -5.44 11.72
CA LYS A 821 -8.35 -4.03 11.81
C LYS A 821 -9.82 -3.88 12.18
#